data_58e1b3a0bfcdc867f078e39ad09a41fe
#
_entry.id   58e1b3a0bfcdc867f078e39ad09a41fe
#
_cell.length_a   1.000
_cell.length_b   1.000
_cell.length_c   1.000
_cell.angle_alpha   90.00
_cell.angle_beta   90.00
_cell.angle_gamma   90.00
#
_symmetry.space_group_name_H-M   'P 1'
#
loop_
_entity.id
_entity.type
_entity.pdbx_description
1 polymer ?
#
loop_
_entity_poly.entity_id
_entity_poly.type
_entity_poly.pdbx_seq_one_letter_code
_entity_poly.pdbx_strand_id
1 'polypeptide(L)'
;MVSYRRLAMRVLGHVPVLFGKKKASPPPRVAAQRIAALALACAMMTGMALPAFADMYDISKGSIEIHAKEDGNFITQWRDENRTEYYSDSRGRFDGNYKDPDSDITITGTSTGNTVTIDADKDQTANVTLDNVEINASSTAQAAVDVTGSGNTNIELNGDNTLTSGYGHAGLEHNKTDDSGTLTIQDEKNDDGSAKGSASDTTGSLTATGGYHSAGIGGSDKQGGQVTITGGEIIANGGSGGAGIGGGSGNKQAVGGDGDVTISGGTITATGGSLGAGIGGGAYGNGTVTITDGDITAKATGDYGAGIGGGFGAIPKDTLIGGNGTVTISGGTITEASGGYMAAGIGSGYQGLGTVTIEGDAVIKNAQGGEAGAGIGSGTDGDSEILIRGNAIIENAESKTGGAGIGSGQGFLYYDDDTEETTIDKTVGNVTIEGNAKIENAKSGYGGSGIGGGAIGIGNVTIRGNAQIGNATGGEEGAGIGGGALGTGDVTIEGNVTIENAQGGAGAAGIGGGAETEPDTKDTRNKVSIKSTEAGSPNITATGGGVLNDENYPLAGAAAIGSGSVADGATEVKSAITIEGKVTIDATAGGSIAKGDAIAIGDALTGEQKFAGLPVGAVITRRDSDGVDLTQEGDKPTEPEKPEPENPNPEQPSEPSGAVSTSAPAEEPTASDAEYLVTVEGLSVTNALEKQITHTCTLNAQGKVLTIRANSIVATAHLTMETLRMLKAQGVETIRFCTLLYRPTSVSIDALLNLGVDEADILWTHNGIQARLTVGGTDSSSLLQ
;
A
#
# COMPACT_ATOMS: atom_id res chain seq x y z
N MET A 1 -6.42 22.49 59.23
CA MET A 1 -6.14 23.62 58.35
C MET A 1 -4.70 24.24 58.50
N VAL A 2 -3.77 23.59 59.13
CA VAL A 2 -2.38 24.07 59.31
C VAL A 2 -1.34 23.22 58.57
N SER A 3 -1.71 22.03 58.08
CA SER A 3 -0.79 21.13 57.33
C SER A 3 -0.60 21.50 55.86
N TYR A 4 -1.63 22.01 55.20
CA TYR A 4 -1.59 22.32 53.75
C TYR A 4 -0.73 23.54 53.40
N ARG A 5 -0.55 24.52 54.29
CA ARG A 5 0.33 25.68 54.04
C ARG A 5 1.82 25.34 54.02
N ARG A 6 2.23 24.21 54.64
CA ARG A 6 3.63 23.77 54.63
C ARG A 6 4.03 22.98 53.42
N LEU A 7 3.06 22.33 52.75
CA LEU A 7 3.30 21.58 51.54
C LEU A 7 3.41 22.53 50.32
N ALA A 8 2.52 23.51 50.22
CA ALA A 8 2.54 24.48 49.12
C ALA A 8 3.82 25.35 49.07
N MET A 9 4.44 25.61 50.22
CA MET A 9 5.70 26.38 50.28
C MET A 9 6.96 25.55 49.99
N ARG A 10 6.86 24.20 49.93
CA ARG A 10 7.99 23.34 49.54
C ARG A 10 8.07 23.11 48.05
N VAL A 11 6.95 23.23 47.31
CA VAL A 11 6.89 23.03 45.86
C VAL A 11 7.20 24.36 45.12
N LEU A 12 6.93 25.52 45.71
CA LEU A 12 7.13 26.84 45.09
C LEU A 12 8.45 27.57 45.44
N GLY A 13 9.30 26.95 46.24
CA GLY A 13 10.55 27.60 46.68
C GLY A 13 11.76 27.05 45.95
N HIS A 14 12.11 27.58 44.82
CA HIS A 14 13.43 27.86 44.27
C HIS A 14 13.41 27.98 42.75
N VAL A 15 12.97 29.12 42.25
CA VAL A 15 13.31 29.54 40.88
C VAL A 15 14.30 30.69 41.01
N PRO A 16 15.57 30.57 40.62
CA PRO A 16 16.48 31.70 40.56
C PRO A 16 16.11 32.61 39.40
N VAL A 17 15.81 33.86 39.71
CA VAL A 17 15.65 34.93 38.73
C VAL A 17 17.01 35.29 38.17
N LEU A 18 17.31 34.94 36.96
CA LEU A 18 18.45 35.40 36.17
C LEU A 18 17.97 36.41 35.12
N PHE A 19 18.11 37.69 35.43
CA PHE A 19 18.01 38.75 34.43
C PHE A 19 19.30 38.82 33.61
N GLY A 20 19.20 38.44 32.34
CA GLY A 20 20.21 38.63 31.31
C GLY A 20 19.59 38.96 29.98
N LYS A 21 19.63 40.22 29.56
CA LYS A 21 19.17 40.70 28.26
C LYS A 21 20.01 40.11 27.15
N LYS A 22 19.45 39.20 26.34
CA LYS A 22 19.89 38.95 24.97
C LYS A 22 18.67 38.84 24.03
N LYS A 23 18.77 39.50 22.88
CA LYS A 23 17.75 39.53 21.83
C LYS A 23 17.41 38.10 21.40
N ALA A 24 16.14 37.72 21.49
CA ALA A 24 15.63 36.45 21.07
C ALA A 24 15.32 36.48 19.56
N SER A 25 15.86 35.54 18.84
CA SER A 25 15.35 35.12 17.52
C SER A 25 14.02 34.33 17.68
N PRO A 26 13.10 34.39 16.74
CA PRO A 26 11.83 33.69 16.87
C PRO A 26 12.04 32.14 16.86
N PRO A 27 11.31 31.42 17.70
CA PRO A 27 11.44 29.97 17.75
C PRO A 27 10.84 29.30 16.46
N PRO A 28 11.39 28.18 16.04
CA PRO A 28 10.84 27.44 14.90
C PRO A 28 9.44 26.91 15.22
N ARG A 29 8.60 26.81 14.18
CA ARG A 29 7.18 26.45 14.25
C ARG A 29 6.86 25.13 14.98
N VAL A 30 7.82 24.22 15.09
CA VAL A 30 7.69 22.93 15.80
C VAL A 30 7.46 23.09 17.32
N ALA A 31 7.95 24.18 17.94
CA ALA A 31 7.72 24.44 19.37
C ALA A 31 6.26 24.83 19.67
N ALA A 32 5.55 25.44 18.73
CA ALA A 32 4.16 25.87 18.93
C ALA A 32 3.17 24.70 18.95
N GLN A 33 3.42 23.65 18.17
CA GLN A 33 2.57 22.46 18.15
C GLN A 33 2.74 21.59 19.40
N ARG A 34 3.98 21.48 19.92
CA ARG A 34 4.23 20.79 21.19
C ARG A 34 3.63 21.52 22.40
N ILE A 35 3.57 22.85 22.36
CA ILE A 35 2.92 23.65 23.39
C ILE A 35 1.39 23.54 23.31
N ALA A 36 0.82 23.41 22.11
CA ALA A 36 -0.62 23.21 21.94
C ALA A 36 -1.07 21.81 22.42
N ALA A 37 -0.29 20.76 22.13
CA ALA A 37 -0.56 19.41 22.64
C ALA A 37 -0.41 19.33 24.16
N LEU A 38 0.61 20.01 24.73
CA LEU A 38 0.79 20.09 26.19
C LEU A 38 -0.31 20.93 26.87
N ALA A 39 -0.80 21.99 26.22
CA ALA A 39 -1.90 22.81 26.73
C ALA A 39 -3.25 22.07 26.68
N LEU A 40 -3.47 21.21 25.68
CA LEU A 40 -4.65 20.36 25.59
C LEU A 40 -4.62 19.25 26.64
N ALA A 41 -3.47 18.62 26.86
CA ALA A 41 -3.27 17.67 27.95
C ALA A 41 -3.45 18.31 29.35
N CYS A 42 -2.97 19.54 29.55
CA CYS A 42 -3.18 20.25 30.81
C CYS A 42 -4.62 20.75 31.00
N ALA A 43 -5.38 21.04 29.93
CA ALA A 43 -6.78 21.43 30.04
C ALA A 43 -7.69 20.24 30.44
N MET A 44 -7.30 19.02 30.11
CA MET A 44 -7.99 17.80 30.55
C MET A 44 -7.69 17.42 32.02
N MET A 45 -6.60 17.91 32.61
CA MET A 45 -6.21 17.59 34.00
C MET A 45 -6.77 18.53 35.08
N THR A 46 -7.49 19.58 34.73
CA THR A 46 -7.98 20.58 35.72
C THR A 46 -9.37 20.29 36.29
N GLY A 47 -9.99 19.17 35.90
CA GLY A 47 -11.32 18.75 36.37
C GLY A 47 -11.35 17.57 37.34
N MET A 48 -10.21 16.98 37.70
CA MET A 48 -10.23 15.77 38.55
C MET A 48 -10.35 16.12 40.03
N ALA A 49 -11.52 15.88 40.60
CA ALA A 49 -11.69 15.68 42.03
C ALA A 49 -11.05 14.33 42.42
N LEU A 50 -10.47 14.25 43.63
CA LEU A 50 -9.89 13.01 44.16
C LEU A 50 -10.94 11.90 44.15
N PRO A 51 -10.61 10.65 43.78
CA PRO A 51 -11.58 9.56 43.72
C PRO A 51 -12.15 9.28 45.13
N ALA A 52 -13.45 9.54 45.28
CA ALA A 52 -14.25 8.79 46.22
C ALA A 52 -14.38 7.38 45.63
N PHE A 53 -14.36 6.35 46.43
CA PHE A 53 -14.45 4.96 45.98
C PHE A 53 -15.57 4.80 44.97
N ALA A 54 -15.20 4.55 43.70
CA ALA A 54 -16.17 4.41 42.62
C ALA A 54 -17.16 3.28 42.99
N ASP A 55 -18.43 3.55 42.83
CA ASP A 55 -19.45 2.50 43.03
C ASP A 55 -19.29 1.45 41.92
N MET A 56 -19.15 0.17 42.31
CA MET A 56 -18.94 -0.95 41.38
C MET A 56 -20.29 -1.58 40.99
N TYR A 57 -20.50 -1.71 39.69
CA TYR A 57 -21.70 -2.29 39.10
C TYR A 57 -21.41 -3.65 38.48
N ASP A 58 -22.02 -4.71 39.02
CA ASP A 58 -21.78 -6.08 38.57
C ASP A 58 -22.77 -6.47 37.47
N ILE A 59 -22.27 -6.63 36.24
CA ILE A 59 -23.07 -6.95 35.04
C ILE A 59 -23.80 -8.28 35.14
N SER A 60 -23.37 -9.20 36.02
CA SER A 60 -24.06 -10.47 36.22
C SER A 60 -25.48 -10.30 36.81
N LYS A 61 -25.75 -9.16 37.44
CA LYS A 61 -27.03 -8.88 38.11
C LYS A 61 -28.08 -8.31 37.16
N GLY A 62 -27.69 -7.80 35.97
CA GLY A 62 -28.62 -7.27 35.00
C GLY A 62 -27.95 -6.22 34.06
N SER A 63 -28.59 -5.91 32.96
CA SER A 63 -28.11 -4.89 32.02
C SER A 63 -28.01 -3.53 32.69
N ILE A 64 -26.97 -2.79 32.35
CA ILE A 64 -26.62 -1.49 32.94
C ILE A 64 -26.83 -0.38 31.91
N GLU A 65 -27.55 0.66 32.32
CA GLU A 65 -27.68 1.91 31.56
C GLU A 65 -27.04 3.04 32.35
N ILE A 66 -26.11 3.75 31.73
CA ILE A 66 -25.43 4.92 32.27
C ILE A 66 -25.86 6.12 31.44
N HIS A 67 -26.40 7.16 32.11
CA HIS A 67 -26.80 8.38 31.47
C HIS A 67 -26.03 9.57 32.08
N ALA A 68 -25.05 10.10 31.36
CA ALA A 68 -24.27 11.26 31.81
C ALA A 68 -24.99 12.55 31.41
N LYS A 69 -25.42 13.32 32.43
CA LYS A 69 -26.18 14.59 32.29
C LYS A 69 -25.43 15.75 32.94
N GLU A 70 -25.90 16.98 32.68
CA GLU A 70 -25.34 18.22 33.24
C GLU A 70 -25.17 18.17 34.77
N ASP A 71 -26.10 17.50 35.46
CA ASP A 71 -26.08 17.41 36.92
C ASP A 71 -25.46 16.12 37.47
N GLY A 72 -24.89 15.24 36.63
CA GLY A 72 -24.12 14.05 37.00
C GLY A 72 -24.57 12.76 36.27
N ASN A 73 -24.03 11.62 36.69
CA ASN A 73 -24.31 10.32 36.11
C ASN A 73 -25.52 9.68 36.77
N PHE A 74 -26.42 9.13 35.95
CA PHE A 74 -27.61 8.41 36.39
C PHE A 74 -27.52 6.96 35.97
N ILE A 75 -27.69 6.03 36.91
CA ILE A 75 -27.51 4.61 36.68
C ILE A 75 -28.81 3.85 36.85
N THR A 76 -29.10 3.00 35.88
CA THR A 76 -30.16 1.99 35.95
C THR A 76 -29.55 0.59 35.77
N GLN A 77 -29.90 -0.34 36.65
CA GLN A 77 -29.57 -1.75 36.45
C GLN A 77 -30.84 -2.57 36.41
N TRP A 78 -31.10 -3.22 35.29
CA TRP A 78 -32.31 -3.98 35.04
C TRP A 78 -32.21 -5.41 35.54
N ARG A 79 -33.31 -5.93 36.20
CA ARG A 79 -33.35 -7.32 36.69
C ARG A 79 -33.79 -8.30 35.61
N ASP A 80 -34.48 -7.83 34.60
CA ASP A 80 -35.08 -8.67 33.58
C ASP A 80 -34.72 -8.19 32.16
N GLU A 81 -34.70 -9.11 31.21
CA GLU A 81 -34.38 -8.83 29.80
C GLU A 81 -35.36 -7.87 29.12
N ASN A 82 -36.60 -7.78 29.64
CA ASN A 82 -37.62 -6.90 29.11
C ASN A 82 -37.54 -5.46 29.66
N ARG A 83 -36.58 -5.19 30.55
CA ARG A 83 -36.37 -3.89 31.18
C ARG A 83 -37.62 -3.36 31.90
N THR A 84 -38.32 -4.24 32.63
CA THR A 84 -39.55 -3.92 33.38
C THR A 84 -39.30 -3.86 34.87
N GLU A 85 -38.25 -4.47 35.38
CA GLU A 85 -37.90 -4.47 36.82
C GLU A 85 -36.47 -4.02 37.04
N TYR A 86 -36.24 -3.11 38.00
CA TYR A 86 -34.91 -2.65 38.39
C TYR A 86 -34.29 -3.52 39.44
N TYR A 87 -32.95 -3.60 39.44
CA TYR A 87 -32.23 -4.07 40.59
C TYR A 87 -32.15 -2.97 41.64
N SER A 88 -32.66 -3.22 42.85
CA SER A 88 -32.60 -2.28 43.96
C SER A 88 -31.80 -2.91 45.09
N ASP A 89 -30.72 -2.28 45.49
CA ASP A 89 -30.02 -2.63 46.71
C ASP A 89 -30.79 -2.09 47.94
N SER A 90 -30.28 -2.40 49.14
CA SER A 90 -30.88 -1.92 50.40
C SER A 90 -30.89 -0.37 50.57
N ARG A 91 -30.29 0.37 49.64
CA ARG A 91 -30.21 1.83 49.62
C ARG A 91 -31.12 2.44 48.55
N GLY A 92 -31.89 1.62 47.80
CA GLY A 92 -32.81 2.10 46.75
C GLY A 92 -32.11 2.59 45.50
N ARG A 93 -30.88 2.13 45.26
CA ARG A 93 -30.09 2.50 44.07
C ARG A 93 -30.54 1.74 42.84
N PHE A 94 -30.26 2.27 41.63
CA PHE A 94 -30.40 1.63 40.31
C PHE A 94 -31.79 1.69 39.68
N ASP A 95 -32.60 2.71 40.02
CA ASP A 95 -33.95 2.90 39.47
C ASP A 95 -34.03 3.98 38.38
N GLY A 96 -32.89 4.42 37.81
CA GLY A 96 -32.79 5.48 36.81
C GLY A 96 -32.94 6.91 37.37
N ASN A 97 -33.30 7.06 38.65
CA ASN A 97 -33.29 8.34 39.35
C ASN A 97 -32.09 8.44 40.32
N TYR A 98 -31.33 7.35 40.47
CA TYR A 98 -30.16 7.37 41.31
C TYR A 98 -29.05 8.14 40.61
N LYS A 99 -28.70 9.26 41.20
CA LYS A 99 -27.55 10.06 40.76
C LYS A 99 -26.30 9.52 41.47
N ASP A 100 -25.36 8.97 40.71
CA ASP A 100 -24.07 8.54 41.24
C ASP A 100 -23.30 9.80 41.70
N PRO A 101 -22.81 9.83 42.94
CA PRO A 101 -21.99 10.93 43.43
C PRO A 101 -20.60 10.96 42.79
N ASP A 102 -20.18 9.84 42.20
CA ASP A 102 -18.86 9.70 41.62
C ASP A 102 -18.85 10.09 40.13
N SER A 103 -17.74 10.62 39.68
CA SER A 103 -17.53 10.96 38.26
C SER A 103 -17.15 9.74 37.44
N ASP A 104 -16.63 8.68 38.09
CA ASP A 104 -16.09 7.49 37.44
C ASP A 104 -16.94 6.27 37.87
N ILE A 105 -17.42 5.52 36.87
CA ILE A 105 -18.32 4.38 37.06
C ILE A 105 -17.52 3.10 36.75
N THR A 106 -17.42 2.19 37.70
CA THR A 106 -16.73 0.93 37.50
C THR A 106 -17.72 -0.22 37.23
N ILE A 107 -17.56 -0.88 36.07
CA ILE A 107 -18.31 -2.09 35.70
C ILE A 107 -17.42 -3.30 35.87
N THR A 108 -17.96 -4.39 36.46
CA THR A 108 -17.26 -5.65 36.69
C THR A 108 -18.17 -6.86 36.46
N GLY A 109 -17.58 -8.06 36.38
CA GLY A 109 -18.30 -9.33 36.36
C GLY A 109 -18.55 -9.90 34.97
N THR A 110 -19.29 -11.00 34.92
CA THR A 110 -19.50 -11.82 33.72
C THR A 110 -20.97 -11.93 33.38
N SER A 111 -21.32 -11.81 32.09
CA SER A 111 -22.68 -11.99 31.58
C SER A 111 -22.71 -12.68 30.21
N THR A 112 -23.75 -13.50 29.98
CA THR A 112 -24.06 -14.12 28.69
C THR A 112 -25.30 -13.52 27.99
N GLY A 113 -25.85 -12.40 28.51
CA GLY A 113 -27.05 -11.79 27.94
C GLY A 113 -27.26 -10.33 28.38
N ASN A 114 -26.76 -9.94 29.55
CA ASN A 114 -26.82 -8.56 29.99
C ASN A 114 -25.79 -7.73 29.28
N THR A 115 -26.12 -6.48 28.95
CA THR A 115 -25.33 -5.54 28.16
C THR A 115 -25.23 -4.18 28.87
N VAL A 116 -24.29 -3.37 28.42
CA VAL A 116 -24.11 -2.00 28.92
C VAL A 116 -24.48 -1.00 27.82
N THR A 117 -25.27 0.02 28.19
CA THR A 117 -25.54 1.17 27.35
C THR A 117 -25.02 2.42 28.05
N ILE A 118 -24.22 3.21 27.36
CA ILE A 118 -23.66 4.49 27.84
C ILE A 118 -24.20 5.58 26.96
N ASP A 119 -24.95 6.52 27.53
CA ASP A 119 -25.57 7.65 26.87
C ASP A 119 -25.09 8.95 27.53
N ALA A 120 -24.34 9.75 26.80
CA ALA A 120 -23.87 11.05 27.29
C ALA A 120 -24.61 12.18 26.58
N ASP A 121 -25.19 13.08 27.37
CA ASP A 121 -25.82 14.30 26.85
C ASP A 121 -24.75 15.21 26.21
N LYS A 122 -25.16 16.06 25.31
CA LYS A 122 -24.28 17.04 24.66
C LYS A 122 -23.48 17.84 25.68
N ASP A 123 -22.18 18.01 25.40
CA ASP A 123 -21.21 18.70 26.25
C ASP A 123 -20.94 17.99 27.59
N GLN A 124 -21.41 16.75 27.78
CA GLN A 124 -21.09 15.90 28.91
C GLN A 124 -20.07 14.83 28.56
N THR A 125 -19.47 14.23 29.59
CA THR A 125 -18.53 13.11 29.43
C THR A 125 -18.85 12.02 30.43
N ALA A 126 -19.11 10.81 29.93
CA ALA A 126 -19.19 9.61 30.72
C ALA A 126 -17.77 9.01 30.90
N ASN A 127 -17.33 8.82 32.15
CA ASN A 127 -16.09 8.09 32.44
C ASN A 127 -16.48 6.71 33.00
N VAL A 128 -16.06 5.66 32.31
CA VAL A 128 -16.45 4.28 32.65
C VAL A 128 -15.19 3.41 32.67
N THR A 129 -14.95 2.77 33.81
CA THR A 129 -13.89 1.77 33.97
C THR A 129 -14.47 0.38 33.76
N LEU A 130 -13.89 -0.39 32.85
CA LEU A 130 -14.13 -1.82 32.71
C LEU A 130 -13.07 -2.56 33.53
N ASP A 131 -13.52 -3.28 34.57
CA ASP A 131 -12.63 -4.01 35.49
C ASP A 131 -12.94 -5.50 35.46
N ASN A 132 -12.16 -6.28 34.72
CA ASN A 132 -12.35 -7.71 34.52
C ASN A 132 -13.78 -8.05 34.05
N VAL A 133 -14.26 -7.32 33.02
CA VAL A 133 -15.59 -7.48 32.45
C VAL A 133 -15.58 -8.53 31.35
N GLU A 134 -16.50 -9.51 31.44
CA GLU A 134 -16.73 -10.49 30.37
C GLU A 134 -18.20 -10.44 29.95
N ILE A 135 -18.49 -9.90 28.74
CA ILE A 135 -19.85 -9.89 28.18
C ILE A 135 -19.88 -10.68 26.90
N ASN A 136 -20.68 -11.73 26.86
CA ASN A 136 -20.94 -12.50 25.64
C ASN A 136 -22.41 -12.37 25.23
N ALA A 137 -22.70 -11.37 24.40
CA ALA A 137 -24.02 -11.12 23.83
C ALA A 137 -24.23 -11.77 22.44
N SER A 138 -23.37 -12.71 22.01
CA SER A 138 -23.40 -13.33 20.68
C SER A 138 -24.72 -14.04 20.35
N SER A 139 -25.48 -14.47 21.35
CA SER A 139 -26.80 -15.09 21.20
C SER A 139 -27.96 -14.07 21.12
N THR A 140 -27.67 -12.80 21.30
CA THR A 140 -28.63 -11.69 21.25
C THR A 140 -28.44 -10.87 19.99
N ALA A 141 -29.34 -9.93 19.69
CA ALA A 141 -29.15 -8.93 18.66
C ALA A 141 -28.82 -7.58 19.35
N GLN A 142 -27.76 -7.56 20.15
CA GLN A 142 -27.33 -6.40 20.93
C GLN A 142 -25.80 -6.28 20.94
N ALA A 143 -25.32 -5.05 21.14
CA ALA A 143 -23.93 -4.81 21.48
C ALA A 143 -23.63 -5.25 22.91
N ALA A 144 -22.41 -5.74 23.17
CA ALA A 144 -21.96 -6.00 24.54
C ALA A 144 -21.87 -4.68 25.32
N VAL A 145 -21.27 -3.66 24.73
CA VAL A 145 -21.25 -2.29 25.21
C VAL A 145 -21.64 -1.37 24.05
N ASP A 146 -22.69 -0.57 24.23
CA ASP A 146 -23.23 0.39 23.26
C ASP A 146 -23.03 1.82 23.77
N VAL A 147 -22.23 2.61 23.08
CA VAL A 147 -21.93 3.99 23.39
C VAL A 147 -22.76 4.89 22.47
N THR A 148 -23.67 5.65 23.05
CA THR A 148 -24.64 6.51 22.35
C THR A 148 -24.59 7.95 22.89
N GLY A 149 -25.43 8.79 22.34
CA GLY A 149 -25.52 10.19 22.76
C GLY A 149 -24.58 11.13 21.99
N SER A 150 -24.70 12.40 22.31
CA SER A 150 -23.96 13.48 21.66
C SER A 150 -22.80 14.04 22.53
N GLY A 151 -22.61 13.49 23.71
CA GLY A 151 -21.48 13.75 24.58
C GLY A 151 -20.37 12.71 24.44
N ASN A 152 -19.26 12.90 25.13
CA ASN A 152 -18.09 12.05 25.03
C ASN A 152 -18.15 10.85 26.00
N THR A 153 -17.49 9.78 25.66
CA THR A 153 -17.30 8.61 26.54
C THR A 153 -15.84 8.24 26.60
N ASN A 154 -15.31 8.14 27.81
CA ASN A 154 -13.98 7.60 28.09
C ASN A 154 -14.15 6.21 28.71
N ILE A 155 -13.57 5.20 28.09
CA ILE A 155 -13.45 3.85 28.62
C ILE A 155 -12.04 3.67 29.15
N GLU A 156 -11.92 3.45 30.46
CA GLU A 156 -10.69 3.08 31.11
C GLU A 156 -10.63 1.56 31.29
N LEU A 157 -9.51 0.95 30.92
CA LEU A 157 -9.31 -0.48 31.02
C LEU A 157 -8.55 -0.84 32.30
N ASN A 158 -9.13 -1.76 33.10
CA ASN A 158 -8.49 -2.35 34.25
C ASN A 158 -8.65 -3.86 34.20
N GLY A 159 -7.53 -4.60 34.29
CA GLY A 159 -7.54 -6.05 34.12
C GLY A 159 -7.95 -6.51 32.71
N ASP A 160 -8.42 -7.74 32.60
CA ASP A 160 -8.73 -8.38 31.31
C ASP A 160 -10.22 -8.24 30.97
N ASN A 161 -10.54 -7.52 29.92
CA ASN A 161 -11.92 -7.28 29.50
C ASN A 161 -12.22 -7.98 28.16
N THR A 162 -13.37 -8.64 28.06
CA THR A 162 -13.81 -9.34 26.86
C THR A 162 -15.25 -8.97 26.50
N LEU A 163 -15.45 -8.45 25.28
CA LEU A 163 -16.73 -8.01 24.77
C LEU A 163 -17.03 -8.74 23.45
N THR A 164 -18.08 -9.55 23.43
CA THR A 164 -18.56 -10.25 22.23
C THR A 164 -20.01 -9.88 21.97
N SER A 165 -20.29 -9.32 20.79
CA SER A 165 -21.61 -8.81 20.44
C SER A 165 -22.38 -9.75 19.52
N GLY A 166 -23.70 -9.52 19.44
CA GLY A 166 -24.60 -10.24 18.57
C GLY A 166 -24.54 -9.75 17.12
N TYR A 167 -25.35 -10.39 16.27
CA TYR A 167 -25.45 -10.07 14.84
C TYR A 167 -25.76 -8.58 14.61
N GLY A 168 -24.98 -7.93 13.78
CA GLY A 168 -25.17 -6.53 13.39
C GLY A 168 -24.63 -5.50 14.36
N HIS A 169 -23.95 -5.90 15.44
CA HIS A 169 -23.43 -5.02 16.49
C HIS A 169 -21.93 -5.17 16.71
N ALA A 170 -21.24 -4.06 16.98
CA ALA A 170 -19.82 -4.07 17.31
C ALA A 170 -19.58 -4.55 18.76
N GLY A 171 -18.40 -5.13 19.01
CA GLY A 171 -18.01 -5.60 20.35
C GLY A 171 -18.05 -4.48 21.38
N LEU A 172 -17.42 -3.36 21.09
CA LEU A 172 -17.60 -2.05 21.71
C LEU A 172 -18.17 -1.13 20.64
N GLU A 173 -19.45 -0.84 20.68
CA GLU A 173 -20.16 -0.12 19.64
C GLU A 173 -20.13 1.38 19.88
N HIS A 174 -19.75 2.15 18.84
CA HIS A 174 -19.88 3.59 18.78
C HIS A 174 -20.10 4.01 17.32
N ASN A 175 -21.36 4.29 17.00
CA ASN A 175 -21.79 4.66 15.66
C ASN A 175 -21.52 6.15 15.38
N LYS A 176 -20.74 6.44 14.34
CA LYS A 176 -20.45 7.82 13.93
C LYS A 176 -21.67 8.43 13.27
N THR A 177 -22.13 9.54 13.80
CA THR A 177 -23.18 10.41 13.23
C THR A 177 -22.70 11.87 13.28
N ASP A 178 -23.45 12.80 12.63
CA ASP A 178 -23.10 14.23 12.65
C ASP A 178 -23.16 14.82 14.07
N ASP A 179 -23.95 14.21 14.96
CA ASP A 179 -24.17 14.67 16.33
C ASP A 179 -23.55 13.74 17.40
N SER A 180 -22.86 12.65 17.01
CA SER A 180 -22.23 11.76 17.99
C SER A 180 -21.05 12.43 18.70
N GLY A 181 -20.87 12.12 19.99
CA GLY A 181 -19.68 12.46 20.73
C GLY A 181 -18.45 11.63 20.32
N THR A 182 -17.43 11.60 21.13
CA THR A 182 -16.21 10.79 20.91
C THR A 182 -16.16 9.60 21.83
N LEU A 183 -15.69 8.46 21.32
CA LEU A 183 -15.26 7.31 22.14
C LEU A 183 -13.75 7.36 22.29
N THR A 184 -13.26 7.41 23.54
CA THR A 184 -11.84 7.31 23.87
C THR A 184 -11.59 6.07 24.72
N ILE A 185 -10.65 5.23 24.32
CA ILE A 185 -10.18 4.08 25.07
C ILE A 185 -8.78 4.37 25.62
N GLN A 186 -8.58 4.17 26.90
CA GLN A 186 -7.33 4.49 27.60
C GLN A 186 -6.99 3.38 28.60
N ASP A 187 -5.70 3.31 28.96
CA ASP A 187 -5.22 2.44 30.02
C ASP A 187 -5.54 3.04 31.40
N GLU A 188 -5.48 2.20 32.44
CA GLU A 188 -5.69 2.66 33.80
C GLU A 188 -4.71 3.76 34.22
N LYS A 189 -5.16 4.60 35.13
CA LYS A 189 -4.35 5.71 35.68
C LYS A 189 -3.92 5.42 37.13
N ASN A 190 -2.77 5.94 37.48
CA ASN A 190 -2.33 6.00 38.88
C ASN A 190 -3.21 6.99 39.67
N ASP A 191 -3.23 6.85 41.01
CA ASP A 191 -3.96 7.75 41.92
C ASP A 191 -3.60 9.24 41.76
N ASP A 192 -2.51 9.57 41.08
CA ASP A 192 -2.09 10.95 40.77
C ASP A 192 -2.58 11.41 39.38
N GLY A 193 -3.34 10.57 38.66
CA GLY A 193 -3.86 10.84 37.32
C GLY A 193 -2.83 10.65 36.20
N SER A 194 -1.61 10.21 36.51
CA SER A 194 -0.64 9.79 35.50
C SER A 194 -1.00 8.41 34.94
N ALA A 195 -0.69 8.14 33.69
CA ALA A 195 -0.85 6.79 33.12
C ALA A 195 -0.10 5.78 34.02
N LYS A 196 -0.77 4.67 34.37
CA LYS A 196 -0.18 3.60 35.17
C LYS A 196 0.73 2.79 34.25
N GLY A 197 2.01 3.01 34.44
CA GLY A 197 3.03 2.38 33.61
C GLY A 197 3.66 3.30 32.55
N SER A 198 4.66 2.78 31.89
CA SER A 198 5.21 3.39 30.67
C SER A 198 4.33 2.99 29.47
N ALA A 199 4.51 3.58 28.32
CA ALA A 199 3.83 3.18 27.07
C ALA A 199 3.98 1.67 26.71
N SER A 200 4.72 0.91 27.51
CA SER A 200 4.93 -0.54 27.40
C SER A 200 4.30 -1.36 28.54
N ASP A 201 3.64 -0.71 29.49
CA ASP A 201 2.94 -1.39 30.60
C ASP A 201 1.45 -1.46 30.26
N THR A 202 1.02 -2.61 29.72
CA THR A 202 -0.34 -2.91 29.31
C THR A 202 -1.04 -3.66 30.43
N THR A 203 -1.37 -2.99 31.53
CA THR A 203 -2.08 -3.65 32.65
C THR A 203 -3.57 -3.77 32.35
N GLY A 204 -4.13 -2.89 31.52
CA GLY A 204 -5.52 -2.99 31.08
C GLY A 204 -5.64 -3.56 29.68
N SER A 205 -6.44 -4.63 29.51
CA SER A 205 -6.67 -5.24 28.20
C SER A 205 -8.14 -5.20 27.77
N LEU A 206 -8.38 -5.17 26.45
CA LEU A 206 -9.70 -5.30 25.84
C LEU A 206 -9.64 -6.23 24.64
N THR A 207 -10.35 -7.34 24.72
CA THR A 207 -10.68 -8.17 23.56
C THR A 207 -12.11 -7.87 23.11
N ALA A 208 -12.29 -7.25 21.95
CA ALA A 208 -13.60 -6.90 21.40
C ALA A 208 -13.87 -7.63 20.08
N THR A 209 -15.00 -8.35 20.03
CA THR A 209 -15.41 -9.12 18.84
C THR A 209 -16.79 -8.68 18.38
N GLY A 210 -16.84 -8.16 17.14
CA GLY A 210 -18.08 -7.76 16.51
C GLY A 210 -18.87 -8.93 15.95
N GLY A 211 -20.18 -8.76 15.91
CA GLY A 211 -21.07 -9.66 15.19
C GLY A 211 -20.93 -9.51 13.67
N TYR A 212 -21.64 -10.34 12.94
CA TYR A 212 -21.62 -10.32 11.47
C TYR A 212 -21.97 -8.91 10.94
N HIS A 213 -21.21 -8.36 9.99
CA HIS A 213 -21.31 -7.03 9.42
C HIS A 213 -20.86 -5.84 10.30
N SER A 214 -20.24 -6.08 11.44
CA SER A 214 -19.90 -5.00 12.37
C SER A 214 -18.42 -5.00 12.72
N ALA A 215 -17.92 -3.86 13.17
CA ALA A 215 -16.55 -3.74 13.65
C ALA A 215 -16.31 -4.53 14.95
N GLY A 216 -15.07 -4.84 15.28
CA GLY A 216 -14.68 -5.26 16.62
C GLY A 216 -14.91 -4.12 17.61
N ILE A 217 -14.40 -2.93 17.29
CA ILE A 217 -14.59 -1.67 18.01
C ILE A 217 -15.03 -0.62 17.01
N GLY A 218 -16.17 0.03 17.20
CA GLY A 218 -16.67 1.11 16.36
C GLY A 218 -18.05 0.88 15.80
N GLY A 219 -18.21 0.89 14.46
CA GLY A 219 -19.52 0.89 13.79
C GLY A 219 -20.24 -0.47 13.77
N SER A 220 -21.54 -0.42 13.93
CA SER A 220 -22.47 -1.54 13.69
C SER A 220 -22.77 -1.73 12.19
N ASP A 221 -23.65 -2.70 11.85
CA ASP A 221 -24.08 -2.92 10.44
C ASP A 221 -24.63 -1.63 9.82
N LYS A 222 -24.07 -1.22 8.67
CA LYS A 222 -24.37 0.00 7.90
C LYS A 222 -24.05 1.33 8.62
N GLN A 223 -23.18 1.29 9.61
CA GLN A 223 -22.74 2.47 10.33
C GLN A 223 -21.20 2.66 10.25
N GLY A 224 -20.81 3.93 10.19
CA GLY A 224 -19.42 4.29 10.41
C GLY A 224 -19.03 4.18 11.88
N GLY A 225 -17.75 4.05 12.16
CA GLY A 225 -17.20 4.08 13.52
C GLY A 225 -16.24 5.24 13.73
N GLN A 226 -16.25 5.82 14.93
CA GLN A 226 -15.26 6.80 15.36
C GLN A 226 -14.64 6.36 16.68
N VAL A 227 -13.32 6.18 16.70
CA VAL A 227 -12.61 5.61 17.86
C VAL A 227 -11.29 6.33 18.07
N THR A 228 -11.03 6.69 19.32
CA THR A 228 -9.72 7.21 19.77
C THR A 228 -9.13 6.22 20.78
N ILE A 229 -7.87 5.81 20.58
CA ILE A 229 -7.14 4.92 21.50
C ILE A 229 -5.89 5.65 21.99
N THR A 230 -5.74 5.74 23.30
CA THR A 230 -4.59 6.42 23.93
C THR A 230 -3.72 5.49 24.74
N GLY A 231 -4.16 4.23 24.99
CA GLY A 231 -3.43 3.24 25.75
C GLY A 231 -4.16 1.89 25.83
N GLY A 232 -3.58 0.95 26.56
CA GLY A 232 -4.08 -0.40 26.78
C GLY A 232 -3.60 -1.44 25.76
N GLU A 233 -3.86 -2.72 26.08
CA GLU A 233 -3.68 -3.83 25.14
C GLU A 233 -5.01 -4.12 24.45
N ILE A 234 -5.12 -3.85 23.16
CA ILE A 234 -6.36 -3.94 22.40
C ILE A 234 -6.29 -5.07 21.38
N ILE A 235 -7.21 -6.02 21.47
CA ILE A 235 -7.44 -7.05 20.45
C ILE A 235 -8.85 -6.83 19.89
N ALA A 236 -8.95 -6.42 18.65
CA ALA A 236 -10.21 -6.09 18.00
C ALA A 236 -10.44 -6.99 16.78
N ASN A 237 -11.54 -7.72 16.77
CA ASN A 237 -11.92 -8.65 15.71
C ASN A 237 -13.24 -8.22 15.06
N GLY A 238 -13.18 -7.79 13.80
CA GLY A 238 -14.36 -7.47 13.02
C GLY A 238 -15.13 -8.68 12.54
N GLY A 239 -16.44 -8.57 12.42
CA GLY A 239 -17.29 -9.52 11.71
C GLY A 239 -17.08 -9.45 10.20
N SER A 240 -17.74 -10.30 9.42
CA SER A 240 -17.45 -10.57 8.00
C SER A 240 -17.33 -9.34 7.09
N GLY A 241 -18.00 -8.25 7.36
CA GLY A 241 -17.87 -7.00 6.57
C GLY A 241 -17.27 -5.84 7.35
N GLY A 242 -17.06 -6.01 8.65
CA GLY A 242 -16.59 -4.95 9.53
C GLY A 242 -15.07 -4.85 9.61
N ALA A 243 -14.59 -3.69 9.98
CA ALA A 243 -13.20 -3.48 10.35
C ALA A 243 -12.87 -4.13 11.72
N GLY A 244 -11.60 -4.41 11.99
CA GLY A 244 -11.18 -4.72 13.36
C GLY A 244 -11.48 -3.54 14.28
N ILE A 245 -10.99 -2.34 13.91
CA ILE A 245 -11.29 -1.07 14.58
C ILE A 245 -11.74 -0.08 13.51
N GLY A 246 -12.94 0.51 13.64
CA GLY A 246 -13.46 1.52 12.73
C GLY A 246 -14.86 1.23 12.24
N GLY A 247 -15.08 1.14 10.93
CA GLY A 247 -16.40 1.03 10.33
C GLY A 247 -17.01 -0.37 10.36
N GLY A 248 -18.32 -0.45 10.47
CA GLY A 248 -19.10 -1.66 10.17
C GLY A 248 -19.21 -1.87 8.65
N SER A 249 -20.03 -2.82 8.22
CA SER A 249 -20.24 -3.08 6.79
C SER A 249 -21.21 -2.07 6.20
N GLY A 250 -20.78 -1.30 5.24
CA GLY A 250 -21.69 -0.54 4.39
C GLY A 250 -22.46 -1.40 3.40
N ASN A 251 -23.23 -0.77 2.50
CA ASN A 251 -23.85 -1.42 1.37
C ASN A 251 -23.74 -0.59 0.09
N LYS A 252 -23.98 -1.22 -1.07
CA LYS A 252 -23.88 -0.56 -2.40
C LYS A 252 -24.82 0.65 -2.61
N GLN A 253 -25.68 0.99 -1.67
CA GLN A 253 -26.69 2.05 -1.78
C GLN A 253 -26.58 3.09 -0.66
N ALA A 254 -25.92 2.77 0.44
CA ALA A 254 -25.70 3.66 1.57
C ALA A 254 -24.20 3.76 1.84
N VAL A 255 -23.71 4.96 1.94
CA VAL A 255 -22.40 5.29 2.44
C VAL A 255 -22.43 5.00 3.95
N GLY A 256 -22.21 3.77 4.33
CA GLY A 256 -22.02 3.34 5.71
C GLY A 256 -20.78 2.48 5.73
N GLY A 257 -20.06 2.45 6.81
CA GLY A 257 -18.85 1.64 6.93
C GLY A 257 -17.56 2.44 7.00
N ASP A 258 -17.63 3.77 6.95
CA ASP A 258 -16.43 4.60 7.13
C ASP A 258 -15.85 4.43 8.55
N GLY A 259 -14.53 4.35 8.63
CA GLY A 259 -13.80 4.31 9.90
C GLY A 259 -12.97 5.56 10.10
N ASP A 260 -13.16 6.22 11.26
CA ASP A 260 -12.38 7.37 11.70
C ASP A 260 -11.65 6.96 12.99
N VAL A 261 -10.36 6.67 12.87
CA VAL A 261 -9.58 6.08 13.96
C VAL A 261 -8.35 6.91 14.28
N THR A 262 -8.21 7.27 15.54
CA THR A 262 -7.02 7.96 16.05
C THR A 262 -6.34 7.09 17.10
N ILE A 263 -5.04 6.83 16.94
CA ILE A 263 -4.23 6.05 17.89
C ILE A 263 -3.04 6.90 18.32
N SER A 264 -2.90 7.09 19.63
CA SER A 264 -1.79 7.84 20.22
C SER A 264 -1.04 7.06 21.31
N GLY A 265 -1.28 5.75 21.42
CA GLY A 265 -0.60 4.86 22.34
C GLY A 265 -1.25 3.47 22.37
N GLY A 266 -0.70 2.58 23.17
CA GLY A 266 -1.17 1.21 23.38
C GLY A 266 -0.52 0.18 22.45
N THR A 267 -0.84 -1.09 22.73
CA THR A 267 -0.46 -2.24 21.90
C THR A 267 -1.72 -2.77 21.22
N ILE A 268 -1.80 -2.60 19.90
CA ILE A 268 -3.02 -2.83 19.14
C ILE A 268 -2.85 -4.02 18.21
N THR A 269 -3.75 -4.99 18.32
CA THR A 269 -3.92 -6.07 17.35
C THR A 269 -5.33 -6.00 16.78
N ALA A 270 -5.45 -5.57 15.53
CA ALA A 270 -6.73 -5.39 14.87
C ALA A 270 -6.87 -6.31 13.67
N THR A 271 -7.93 -7.10 13.63
CA THR A 271 -8.22 -8.04 12.57
C THR A 271 -9.56 -7.69 11.91
N GLY A 272 -9.53 -7.29 10.65
CA GLY A 272 -10.73 -7.03 9.86
C GLY A 272 -11.39 -8.31 9.38
N GLY A 273 -12.68 -8.26 9.13
CA GLY A 273 -13.43 -9.33 8.47
C GLY A 273 -13.06 -9.44 6.97
N SER A 274 -13.78 -10.28 6.23
CA SER A 274 -13.45 -10.61 4.83
C SER A 274 -13.43 -9.42 3.86
N LEU A 275 -14.15 -8.36 4.16
CA LEU A 275 -14.26 -7.14 3.32
C LEU A 275 -13.83 -5.86 4.06
N GLY A 276 -13.54 -5.94 5.35
CA GLY A 276 -13.14 -4.83 6.19
C GLY A 276 -11.63 -4.71 6.37
N ALA A 277 -11.17 -3.52 6.63
CA ALA A 277 -9.78 -3.26 7.00
C ALA A 277 -9.44 -3.80 8.40
N GLY A 278 -8.15 -4.06 8.67
CA GLY A 278 -7.71 -4.27 10.06
C GLY A 278 -8.05 -3.06 10.92
N ILE A 279 -7.62 -1.87 10.50
CA ILE A 279 -7.97 -0.58 11.12
C ILE A 279 -8.47 0.36 10.03
N GLY A 280 -9.69 0.89 10.15
CA GLY A 280 -10.26 1.87 9.25
C GLY A 280 -11.63 1.49 8.72
N GLY A 281 -11.82 1.43 7.39
CA GLY A 281 -13.12 1.20 6.77
C GLY A 281 -13.60 -0.25 6.86
N GLY A 282 -14.90 -0.45 7.05
CA GLY A 282 -15.56 -1.72 6.76
C GLY A 282 -15.87 -1.84 5.26
N ALA A 283 -16.62 -2.88 4.87
CA ALA A 283 -17.02 -3.06 3.47
C ALA A 283 -17.76 -1.84 2.95
N TYR A 284 -17.41 -1.37 1.75
CA TYR A 284 -17.91 -0.14 1.13
C TYR A 284 -17.63 1.14 1.93
N GLY A 285 -16.69 1.07 2.88
CA GLY A 285 -16.30 2.18 3.73
C GLY A 285 -14.90 2.72 3.43
N ASN A 286 -14.72 4.00 3.65
CA ASN A 286 -13.41 4.65 3.63
C ASN A 286 -12.76 4.54 5.00
N GLY A 287 -11.42 4.52 5.05
CA GLY A 287 -10.68 4.60 6.30
C GLY A 287 -9.94 5.92 6.43
N THR A 288 -10.21 6.67 7.50
CA THR A 288 -9.41 7.81 7.92
C THR A 288 -8.69 7.41 9.21
N VAL A 289 -7.38 7.21 9.12
CA VAL A 289 -6.59 6.68 10.23
C VAL A 289 -5.44 7.62 10.56
N THR A 290 -5.34 8.01 11.81
CA THR A 290 -4.23 8.84 12.32
C THR A 290 -3.52 8.10 13.45
N ILE A 291 -2.21 7.87 13.29
CA ILE A 291 -1.36 7.20 14.29
C ILE A 291 -0.22 8.13 14.67
N THR A 292 -0.12 8.45 15.95
CA THR A 292 0.93 9.32 16.49
C THR A 292 1.88 8.60 17.44
N ASP A 293 1.48 7.44 17.97
CA ASP A 293 2.27 6.57 18.84
C ASP A 293 1.58 5.20 18.97
N GLY A 294 2.25 4.21 19.57
CA GLY A 294 1.76 2.85 19.84
C GLY A 294 2.47 1.78 19.02
N ASP A 295 2.24 0.51 19.41
CA ASP A 295 2.70 -0.68 18.69
C ASP A 295 1.51 -1.34 17.99
N ILE A 296 1.50 -1.34 16.66
CA ILE A 296 0.34 -1.69 15.85
C ILE A 296 0.57 -2.94 15.02
N THR A 297 -0.33 -3.90 15.14
CA THR A 297 -0.50 -5.04 14.22
C THR A 297 -1.91 -4.98 13.64
N ALA A 298 -2.03 -4.80 12.34
CA ALA A 298 -3.31 -4.64 11.65
C ALA A 298 -3.40 -5.57 10.44
N LYS A 299 -4.43 -6.42 10.39
CA LYS A 299 -4.61 -7.43 9.33
C LYS A 299 -6.01 -7.42 8.78
N ALA A 300 -6.15 -7.46 7.47
CA ALA A 300 -7.38 -7.88 6.81
C ALA A 300 -7.32 -9.39 6.57
N THR A 301 -8.38 -10.13 6.94
CA THR A 301 -8.41 -11.60 6.80
C THR A 301 -8.97 -12.07 5.46
N GLY A 302 -9.59 -11.18 4.70
CA GLY A 302 -10.22 -11.48 3.43
C GLY A 302 -9.49 -10.90 2.23
N ASP A 303 -10.23 -10.70 1.13
CA ASP A 303 -9.62 -10.41 -0.17
C ASP A 303 -9.44 -8.91 -0.44
N TYR A 304 -10.20 -8.01 0.20
CA TYR A 304 -10.40 -6.66 -0.33
C TYR A 304 -10.10 -5.50 0.62
N GLY A 305 -9.98 -5.73 1.90
CA GLY A 305 -9.69 -4.70 2.90
C GLY A 305 -8.19 -4.44 3.05
N ALA A 306 -7.79 -3.21 3.32
CA ALA A 306 -6.42 -2.86 3.68
C ALA A 306 -6.05 -3.38 5.08
N GLY A 307 -4.76 -3.54 5.37
CA GLY A 307 -4.31 -3.73 6.75
C GLY A 307 -4.67 -2.50 7.58
N ILE A 308 -4.25 -1.31 7.13
CA ILE A 308 -4.61 -0.01 7.72
C ILE A 308 -5.16 0.88 6.61
N GLY A 309 -6.41 1.33 6.69
CA GLY A 309 -7.01 2.27 5.76
C GLY A 309 -8.38 1.84 5.24
N GLY A 310 -8.57 1.75 3.91
CA GLY A 310 -9.87 1.49 3.28
C GLY A 310 -10.33 0.04 3.39
N GLY A 311 -11.63 -0.17 3.46
CA GLY A 311 -12.26 -1.49 3.29
C GLY A 311 -12.44 -1.83 1.80
N PHE A 312 -13.34 -2.76 1.48
CA PHE A 312 -13.70 -3.08 0.10
C PHE A 312 -14.40 -1.89 -0.58
N GLY A 313 -13.90 -1.46 -1.73
CA GLY A 313 -14.57 -0.52 -2.61
C GLY A 313 -15.30 -1.22 -3.75
N ALA A 314 -16.16 -0.49 -4.46
CA ALA A 314 -16.80 -0.96 -5.68
C ALA A 314 -17.11 0.21 -6.61
N ILE A 315 -17.08 -0.02 -7.92
CA ILE A 315 -17.42 0.98 -8.94
C ILE A 315 -18.73 0.55 -9.64
N PRO A 316 -19.91 0.79 -9.05
CA PRO A 316 -21.16 0.60 -9.77
C PRO A 316 -21.41 1.80 -10.68
N LYS A 317 -21.43 1.58 -12.00
CA LYS A 317 -21.78 2.61 -13.01
C LYS A 317 -20.92 3.89 -12.92
N ASP A 318 -19.61 3.72 -12.95
CA ASP A 318 -18.61 4.80 -12.98
C ASP A 318 -18.55 5.70 -11.71
N THR A 319 -19.09 5.23 -10.60
CA THR A 319 -18.99 5.93 -9.30
C THR A 319 -18.35 5.03 -8.27
N LEU A 320 -17.14 5.39 -7.80
CA LEU A 320 -16.48 4.69 -6.69
C LEU A 320 -17.27 4.83 -5.40
N ILE A 321 -17.56 3.72 -4.74
CA ILE A 321 -18.19 3.67 -3.42
C ILE A 321 -17.23 3.02 -2.45
N GLY A 322 -16.73 3.78 -1.47
CA GLY A 322 -15.84 3.29 -0.42
C GLY A 322 -14.46 2.87 -0.91
N GLY A 323 -13.74 2.18 -0.07
CA GLY A 323 -12.42 1.62 -0.36
C GLY A 323 -11.24 2.57 -0.21
N ASN A 324 -11.46 3.89 -0.13
CA ASN A 324 -10.37 4.85 0.02
C ASN A 324 -9.71 4.73 1.40
N GLY A 325 -8.39 4.89 1.42
CA GLY A 325 -7.61 4.99 2.65
C GLY A 325 -6.90 6.33 2.76
N THR A 326 -7.23 7.10 3.78
CA THR A 326 -6.48 8.30 4.16
C THR A 326 -5.75 7.99 5.46
N VAL A 327 -4.45 7.74 5.38
CA VAL A 327 -3.65 7.28 6.51
C VAL A 327 -2.53 8.26 6.81
N THR A 328 -2.44 8.72 8.05
CA THR A 328 -1.35 9.56 8.54
C THR A 328 -0.67 8.88 9.72
N ILE A 329 0.63 8.61 9.60
CA ILE A 329 1.45 8.00 10.65
C ILE A 329 2.61 8.96 10.96
N SER A 330 2.63 9.53 12.15
CA SER A 330 3.66 10.52 12.54
C SER A 330 4.55 10.05 13.69
N GLY A 331 4.32 8.87 14.21
CA GLY A 331 5.09 8.24 15.28
C GLY A 331 4.59 6.82 15.53
N GLY A 332 5.15 6.16 16.56
CA GLY A 332 4.85 4.78 16.87
C GLY A 332 5.49 3.77 15.93
N THR A 333 5.16 2.51 16.13
CA THR A 333 5.67 1.38 15.36
C THR A 333 4.53 0.60 14.72
N ILE A 334 4.53 0.49 13.41
CA ILE A 334 3.68 -0.47 12.70
C ILE A 334 4.48 -1.77 12.57
N THR A 335 4.22 -2.69 13.49
CA THR A 335 4.90 -4.00 13.50
C THR A 335 4.51 -4.81 12.29
N GLU A 336 3.23 -4.81 11.93
CA GLU A 336 2.72 -5.43 10.70
C GLU A 336 1.43 -4.74 10.25
N ALA A 337 1.36 -4.41 8.98
CA ALA A 337 0.13 -4.04 8.30
C ALA A 337 -0.03 -4.94 7.08
N SER A 338 -1.02 -5.84 7.11
CA SER A 338 -1.23 -6.84 6.06
C SER A 338 -2.59 -6.66 5.40
N GLY A 339 -2.58 -6.31 4.12
CA GLY A 339 -3.77 -6.21 3.28
C GLY A 339 -4.28 -7.56 2.81
N GLY A 340 -5.56 -7.61 2.42
CA GLY A 340 -6.18 -8.73 1.74
C GLY A 340 -5.63 -8.91 0.31
N TYR A 341 -6.12 -9.93 -0.40
CA TYR A 341 -5.62 -10.36 -1.72
C TYR A 341 -5.45 -9.21 -2.74
N MET A 342 -6.40 -8.27 -2.82
CA MET A 342 -6.41 -7.15 -3.77
C MET A 342 -6.21 -5.78 -3.09
N ALA A 343 -5.74 -5.74 -1.86
CA ALA A 343 -5.67 -4.52 -1.07
C ALA A 343 -4.25 -4.19 -0.61
N ALA A 344 -4.03 -2.94 -0.25
CA ALA A 344 -2.76 -2.48 0.28
C ALA A 344 -2.51 -2.94 1.72
N GLY A 345 -1.24 -3.05 2.11
CA GLY A 345 -0.88 -3.18 3.52
C GLY A 345 -1.28 -1.94 4.30
N ILE A 346 -0.84 -0.76 3.83
CA ILE A 346 -1.21 0.57 4.36
C ILE A 346 -1.74 1.40 3.21
N GLY A 347 -3.00 1.85 3.29
CA GLY A 347 -3.62 2.73 2.31
C GLY A 347 -5.02 2.28 1.90
N SER A 348 -5.30 1.99 0.64
CA SER A 348 -6.66 1.68 0.22
C SER A 348 -6.95 0.19 0.10
N GLY A 349 -8.23 -0.15 0.19
CA GLY A 349 -8.76 -1.43 -0.25
C GLY A 349 -8.85 -1.52 -1.78
N TYR A 350 -9.55 -2.54 -2.27
CA TYR A 350 -9.79 -2.75 -3.69
C TYR A 350 -10.51 -1.55 -4.33
N GLN A 351 -10.03 -1.11 -5.49
CA GLN A 351 -10.54 0.03 -6.26
C GLN A 351 -10.54 1.39 -5.53
N GLY A 352 -9.87 1.51 -4.39
CA GLY A 352 -9.81 2.75 -3.63
C GLY A 352 -8.57 3.61 -3.93
N LEU A 353 -8.67 4.91 -3.67
CA LEU A 353 -7.53 5.82 -3.64
C LEU A 353 -6.76 5.65 -2.31
N GLY A 354 -5.45 5.40 -2.41
CA GLY A 354 -4.56 5.36 -1.24
C GLY A 354 -3.85 6.69 -1.01
N THR A 355 -4.28 7.46 -0.02
CA THR A 355 -3.59 8.68 0.41
C THR A 355 -2.83 8.41 1.70
N VAL A 356 -1.51 8.33 1.63
CA VAL A 356 -0.67 7.91 2.77
C VAL A 356 0.39 8.96 3.07
N THR A 357 0.41 9.42 4.32
CA THR A 357 1.49 10.28 4.84
C THR A 357 2.19 9.58 5.99
N ILE A 358 3.49 9.36 5.86
CA ILE A 358 4.35 8.80 6.91
C ILE A 358 5.42 9.83 7.23
N GLU A 359 5.43 10.32 8.45
CA GLU A 359 6.30 11.44 8.84
C GLU A 359 6.82 11.32 10.28
N GLY A 360 7.57 12.32 10.73
CA GLY A 360 8.09 12.33 12.08
C GLY A 360 9.14 11.25 12.31
N ASP A 361 9.00 10.51 13.41
CA ASP A 361 9.86 9.40 13.80
C ASP A 361 9.13 8.04 13.67
N ALA A 362 8.14 7.94 12.78
CA ALA A 362 7.36 6.72 12.54
C ALA A 362 8.24 5.57 12.02
N VAL A 363 7.98 4.36 12.52
CA VAL A 363 8.67 3.14 12.07
C VAL A 363 7.66 2.14 11.50
N ILE A 364 7.82 1.78 10.24
CA ILE A 364 7.06 0.72 9.59
C ILE A 364 7.96 -0.50 9.42
N LYS A 365 7.78 -1.53 10.25
CA LYS A 365 8.59 -2.75 10.16
C LYS A 365 8.16 -3.62 8.99
N ASN A 366 6.86 -3.79 8.80
CA ASN A 366 6.35 -4.61 7.72
C ASN A 366 5.00 -4.09 7.21
N ALA A 367 4.97 -3.61 5.99
CA ALA A 367 3.76 -3.28 5.25
C ALA A 367 3.64 -4.24 4.06
N GLN A 368 2.70 -5.16 4.14
CA GLN A 368 2.51 -6.20 3.13
C GLN A 368 1.17 -6.02 2.42
N GLY A 369 1.23 -5.71 1.14
CA GLY A 369 0.08 -5.79 0.26
C GLY A 369 -0.31 -7.23 -0.02
N GLY A 370 -1.52 -7.43 -0.51
CA GLY A 370 -1.94 -8.70 -1.07
C GLY A 370 -1.22 -9.03 -2.38
N GLU A 371 -1.78 -9.92 -3.17
CA GLU A 371 -1.12 -10.32 -4.42
C GLU A 371 -1.10 -9.20 -5.46
N ALA A 372 -2.13 -8.37 -5.51
CA ALA A 372 -2.22 -7.28 -6.48
C ALA A 372 -2.26 -5.86 -5.85
N GLY A 373 -2.28 -5.77 -4.53
CA GLY A 373 -2.21 -4.51 -3.79
C GLY A 373 -0.77 -4.10 -3.45
N ALA A 374 -0.54 -2.82 -3.27
CA ALA A 374 0.75 -2.29 -2.86
C ALA A 374 1.09 -2.62 -1.39
N GLY A 375 2.37 -2.69 -1.03
CA GLY A 375 2.78 -2.70 0.38
C GLY A 375 2.29 -1.44 1.10
N ILE A 376 2.63 -0.27 0.56
CA ILE A 376 2.14 1.05 0.99
C ILE A 376 1.56 1.75 -0.24
N GLY A 377 0.29 2.13 -0.20
CA GLY A 377 -0.37 2.89 -1.25
C GLY A 377 -1.77 2.43 -1.59
N SER A 378 -2.03 1.90 -2.77
CA SER A 378 -3.39 1.51 -3.16
C SER A 378 -3.57 0.00 -3.33
N GLY A 379 -4.80 -0.43 -3.22
CA GLY A 379 -5.23 -1.74 -3.69
C GLY A 379 -5.26 -1.82 -5.22
N THR A 380 -5.63 -2.97 -5.74
CA THR A 380 -5.79 -3.22 -7.18
C THR A 380 -6.78 -2.23 -7.78
N ASP A 381 -6.50 -1.74 -8.99
CA ASP A 381 -7.32 -0.77 -9.72
C ASP A 381 -7.50 0.56 -8.98
N GLY A 382 -6.54 0.91 -8.14
CA GLY A 382 -6.52 2.14 -7.37
C GLY A 382 -5.25 2.97 -7.60
N ASP A 383 -5.40 4.29 -7.58
CA ASP A 383 -4.29 5.23 -7.59
C ASP A 383 -3.75 5.46 -6.18
N SER A 384 -2.54 6.01 -6.09
CA SER A 384 -1.96 6.38 -4.79
C SER A 384 -1.32 7.74 -4.78
N GLU A 385 -1.42 8.41 -3.63
CA GLU A 385 -0.73 9.64 -3.28
C GLU A 385 0.05 9.42 -1.98
N ILE A 386 1.36 9.29 -2.07
CA ILE A 386 2.20 8.87 -0.94
C ILE A 386 3.24 9.95 -0.63
N LEU A 387 3.30 10.37 0.62
CA LEU A 387 4.31 11.27 1.15
C LEU A 387 5.03 10.62 2.33
N ILE A 388 6.33 10.37 2.18
CA ILE A 388 7.19 9.85 3.24
C ILE A 388 8.25 10.92 3.54
N ARG A 389 8.30 11.40 4.78
CA ARG A 389 9.18 12.51 5.17
C ARG A 389 9.62 12.51 6.63
N GLY A 390 10.44 13.46 7.00
CA GLY A 390 10.96 13.58 8.38
C GLY A 390 12.08 12.59 8.61
N ASN A 391 12.03 11.84 9.71
CA ASN A 391 12.94 10.75 10.03
C ASN A 391 12.25 9.38 9.94
N ALA A 392 11.18 9.28 9.18
CA ALA A 392 10.42 8.04 9.02
C ALA A 392 11.29 6.90 8.49
N ILE A 393 11.11 5.71 9.04
CA ILE A 393 11.82 4.50 8.64
C ILE A 393 10.82 3.47 8.13
N ILE A 394 11.03 3.01 6.92
CA ILE A 394 10.31 1.87 6.34
C ILE A 394 11.31 0.71 6.22
N GLU A 395 11.19 -0.30 7.08
CA GLU A 395 12.06 -1.47 7.01
C GLU A 395 11.67 -2.35 5.82
N ASN A 396 10.38 -2.67 5.69
CA ASN A 396 9.87 -3.48 4.57
C ASN A 396 8.52 -2.96 4.08
N ALA A 397 8.43 -2.74 2.78
CA ALA A 397 7.19 -2.54 2.05
C ALA A 397 7.15 -3.49 0.87
N GLU A 398 6.23 -4.44 0.86
CA GLU A 398 6.22 -5.54 -0.11
C GLU A 398 4.83 -5.76 -0.70
N SER A 399 4.77 -5.94 -2.02
CA SER A 399 3.65 -6.57 -2.71
C SER A 399 4.02 -7.99 -3.10
N LYS A 400 3.08 -8.93 -3.00
CA LYS A 400 3.36 -10.34 -3.33
C LYS A 400 3.51 -10.58 -4.82
N THR A 401 2.72 -9.90 -5.64
CA THR A 401 2.78 -10.05 -7.10
C THR A 401 2.67 -8.71 -7.83
N GLY A 402 1.47 -8.24 -8.17
CA GLY A 402 1.25 -7.18 -9.15
C GLY A 402 1.31 -5.74 -8.65
N GLY A 403 1.18 -5.49 -7.35
CA GLY A 403 1.29 -4.14 -6.79
C GLY A 403 2.73 -3.67 -6.64
N ALA A 404 2.94 -2.39 -6.43
CA ALA A 404 4.25 -1.85 -6.07
C ALA A 404 4.61 -2.17 -4.60
N GLY A 405 5.91 -2.19 -4.26
CA GLY A 405 6.30 -2.17 -2.84
C GLY A 405 5.77 -0.91 -2.16
N ILE A 406 6.06 0.27 -2.74
CA ILE A 406 5.51 1.57 -2.34
C ILE A 406 4.95 2.23 -3.60
N GLY A 407 3.63 2.43 -3.69
CA GLY A 407 3.01 3.04 -4.86
C GLY A 407 1.61 2.52 -5.16
N SER A 408 1.29 2.36 -6.45
CA SER A 408 -0.04 1.90 -6.83
C SER A 408 -0.18 0.37 -6.78
N GLY A 409 -1.41 -0.09 -6.65
CA GLY A 409 -1.76 -1.47 -6.94
C GLY A 409 -1.69 -1.77 -8.44
N GLN A 410 -1.97 -3.00 -8.78
CA GLN A 410 -2.04 -3.46 -10.17
C GLN A 410 -3.22 -2.79 -10.90
N GLY A 411 -3.00 -2.29 -12.11
CA GLY A 411 -4.06 -1.85 -13.03
C GLY A 411 -4.77 -3.01 -13.72
N PHE A 412 -5.85 -2.70 -14.42
CA PHE A 412 -6.64 -3.70 -15.14
C PHE A 412 -6.74 -3.46 -16.64
N LEU A 413 -7.01 -4.53 -17.34
CA LEU A 413 -7.41 -4.53 -18.74
C LEU A 413 -8.91 -4.83 -18.77
N TYR A 414 -9.68 -3.88 -19.25
CA TYR A 414 -11.12 -4.06 -19.49
C TYR A 414 -11.34 -4.35 -20.96
N TYR A 415 -12.00 -5.45 -21.24
CA TYR A 415 -12.51 -5.73 -22.56
C TYR A 415 -13.98 -5.30 -22.63
N ASP A 416 -14.30 -4.40 -23.54
CA ASP A 416 -15.67 -3.98 -23.79
C ASP A 416 -16.31 -4.92 -24.82
N ASP A 417 -17.23 -5.77 -24.35
CA ASP A 417 -17.94 -6.74 -25.20
C ASP A 417 -18.80 -6.08 -26.30
N ASP A 418 -19.18 -4.80 -26.12
CA ASP A 418 -20.05 -4.09 -27.08
C ASP A 418 -19.24 -3.43 -28.21
N THR A 419 -18.00 -3.01 -27.91
CA THR A 419 -17.13 -2.32 -28.89
C THR A 419 -16.00 -3.18 -29.42
N GLU A 420 -15.77 -4.37 -28.86
CA GLU A 420 -14.62 -5.25 -29.13
C GLU A 420 -13.26 -4.55 -28.89
N GLU A 421 -13.25 -3.49 -28.08
CA GLU A 421 -12.04 -2.76 -27.73
C GLU A 421 -11.51 -3.17 -26.36
N THR A 422 -10.18 -3.34 -26.26
CA THR A 422 -9.51 -3.50 -24.97
C THR A 422 -9.11 -2.13 -24.45
N THR A 423 -9.65 -1.73 -23.33
CA THR A 423 -9.24 -0.51 -22.62
C THR A 423 -8.23 -0.89 -21.52
N ILE A 424 -7.07 -0.25 -21.54
CA ILE A 424 -6.05 -0.41 -20.50
C ILE A 424 -6.32 0.66 -19.46
N ASP A 425 -6.73 0.25 -18.26
CA ASP A 425 -6.84 1.16 -17.12
C ASP A 425 -5.54 1.13 -16.32
N LYS A 426 -4.76 2.21 -16.48
CA LYS A 426 -3.44 2.33 -15.87
C LYS A 426 -3.59 3.00 -14.50
N THR A 427 -3.13 2.32 -13.46
CA THR A 427 -3.02 2.94 -12.14
C THR A 427 -1.84 3.89 -12.06
N VAL A 428 -1.91 4.88 -11.19
CA VAL A 428 -0.86 5.88 -10.98
C VAL A 428 -0.36 5.83 -9.54
N GLY A 429 0.94 5.57 -9.40
CA GLY A 429 1.66 5.67 -8.12
C GLY A 429 2.39 7.00 -8.00
N ASN A 430 1.80 7.98 -7.32
CA ASN A 430 2.46 9.24 -6.98
C ASN A 430 3.19 9.09 -5.65
N VAL A 431 4.52 9.08 -5.68
CA VAL A 431 5.35 8.85 -4.49
C VAL A 431 6.34 9.98 -4.29
N THR A 432 6.27 10.62 -3.13
CA THR A 432 7.27 11.62 -2.71
C THR A 432 7.99 11.14 -1.44
N ILE A 433 9.31 11.04 -1.52
CA ILE A 433 10.18 10.67 -0.38
C ILE A 433 11.15 11.82 -0.14
N GLU A 434 11.10 12.43 1.04
CA GLU A 434 11.88 13.63 1.35
C GLU A 434 12.39 13.71 2.79
N GLY A 435 13.20 14.70 3.08
CA GLY A 435 13.76 14.91 4.41
C GLY A 435 14.89 13.93 4.70
N ASN A 436 14.86 13.27 5.85
CA ASN A 436 15.80 12.22 6.27
C ASN A 436 15.14 10.83 6.22
N ALA A 437 14.06 10.68 5.47
CA ALA A 437 13.34 9.41 5.38
C ALA A 437 14.24 8.28 4.89
N LYS A 438 14.08 7.10 5.49
CA LYS A 438 14.86 5.91 5.15
C LYS A 438 13.91 4.78 4.73
N ILE A 439 14.12 4.25 3.54
CA ILE A 439 13.48 3.03 3.04
C ILE A 439 14.55 1.94 2.99
N GLU A 440 14.42 0.89 3.78
CA GLU A 440 15.39 -0.20 3.74
C GLU A 440 15.08 -1.15 2.59
N ASN A 441 13.82 -1.59 2.47
CA ASN A 441 13.39 -2.48 1.41
C ASN A 441 12.01 -2.07 0.88
N ALA A 442 11.93 -1.84 -0.41
CA ALA A 442 10.68 -1.72 -1.15
C ALA A 442 10.70 -2.72 -2.31
N LYS A 443 9.75 -3.68 -2.31
CA LYS A 443 9.83 -4.81 -3.22
C LYS A 443 8.47 -5.19 -3.80
N SER A 444 8.45 -5.53 -5.08
CA SER A 444 7.34 -6.23 -5.74
C SER A 444 7.72 -7.68 -6.07
N GLY A 445 6.73 -8.57 -6.10
CA GLY A 445 6.94 -9.96 -6.46
C GLY A 445 6.93 -10.19 -7.97
N TYR A 446 5.97 -9.64 -8.71
CA TYR A 446 5.82 -9.79 -10.16
C TYR A 446 5.10 -8.57 -10.74
N GLY A 447 5.57 -8.05 -11.86
CA GLY A 447 4.96 -6.96 -12.62
C GLY A 447 5.01 -5.57 -12.00
N GLY A 448 5.00 -5.42 -10.69
CA GLY A 448 5.05 -4.11 -10.03
C GLY A 448 6.47 -3.59 -9.83
N SER A 449 6.62 -2.29 -9.65
CA SER A 449 7.89 -1.67 -9.28
C SER A 449 8.20 -1.83 -7.78
N GLY A 450 9.47 -1.68 -7.41
CA GLY A 450 9.84 -1.52 -5.99
C GLY A 450 9.19 -0.26 -5.42
N ILE A 451 9.39 0.89 -6.11
CA ILE A 451 8.78 2.18 -5.75
C ILE A 451 8.17 2.79 -7.01
N GLY A 452 6.86 3.03 -7.04
CA GLY A 452 6.16 3.69 -8.14
C GLY A 452 4.88 2.99 -8.59
N GLY A 453 4.83 2.50 -9.84
CA GLY A 453 3.64 1.85 -10.42
C GLY A 453 3.54 0.37 -10.10
N GLY A 454 2.35 -0.14 -9.86
CA GLY A 454 2.06 -1.57 -9.96
C GLY A 454 2.11 -2.06 -11.41
N ALA A 455 1.86 -3.34 -11.66
CA ALA A 455 1.73 -3.85 -13.02
C ALA A 455 0.62 -3.08 -13.76
N ILE A 456 0.88 -2.67 -15.00
CA ILE A 456 0.05 -1.75 -15.78
C ILE A 456 -0.06 -0.36 -15.08
N GLY A 457 0.95 0.03 -14.31
CA GLY A 457 0.95 1.26 -13.53
C GLY A 457 2.06 2.24 -13.91
N ILE A 458 1.72 3.52 -13.85
CA ILE A 458 2.65 4.63 -14.04
C ILE A 458 3.25 4.99 -12.68
N GLY A 459 4.58 5.09 -12.60
CA GLY A 459 5.28 5.53 -11.40
C GLY A 459 5.75 6.97 -11.51
N ASN A 460 5.11 7.90 -10.80
CA ASN A 460 5.57 9.27 -10.64
C ASN A 460 6.29 9.38 -9.30
N VAL A 461 7.62 9.34 -9.33
CA VAL A 461 8.43 9.24 -8.11
C VAL A 461 9.33 10.45 -7.94
N THR A 462 9.24 11.12 -6.81
CA THR A 462 10.13 12.22 -6.42
C THR A 462 10.89 11.85 -5.15
N ILE A 463 12.22 11.81 -5.22
CA ILE A 463 13.09 11.53 -4.07
C ILE A 463 14.01 12.73 -3.88
N ARG A 464 13.96 13.36 -2.70
CA ARG A 464 14.73 14.59 -2.46
C ARG A 464 15.20 14.78 -1.01
N GLY A 465 16.04 15.77 -0.82
CA GLY A 465 16.57 16.11 0.51
C GLY A 465 17.74 15.21 0.90
N ASN A 466 17.66 14.53 2.04
CA ASN A 466 18.64 13.54 2.53
C ASN A 466 18.06 12.13 2.56
N ALA A 467 17.09 11.84 1.71
CA ALA A 467 16.41 10.55 1.68
C ALA A 467 17.38 9.41 1.34
N GLN A 468 17.17 8.25 1.96
CA GLN A 468 17.99 7.07 1.80
C GLN A 468 17.12 5.88 1.36
N ILE A 469 17.48 5.26 0.25
CA ILE A 469 16.85 4.06 -0.27
C ILE A 469 17.89 2.94 -0.25
N GLY A 470 17.71 1.94 0.59
CA GLY A 470 18.55 0.73 0.62
C GLY A 470 18.29 -0.10 -0.63
N ASN A 471 17.15 -0.78 -0.68
CA ASN A 471 16.78 -1.63 -1.81
C ASN A 471 15.41 -1.22 -2.36
N ALA A 472 15.36 -0.89 -3.63
CA ALA A 472 14.14 -0.80 -4.41
C ALA A 472 14.19 -1.86 -5.51
N THR A 473 13.41 -2.93 -5.35
CA THR A 473 13.47 -4.09 -6.23
C THR A 473 12.14 -4.27 -6.95
N GLY A 474 12.16 -4.15 -8.25
CA GLY A 474 11.02 -4.48 -9.11
C GLY A 474 10.78 -5.99 -9.15
N GLY A 475 9.53 -6.39 -9.32
CA GLY A 475 9.17 -7.74 -9.69
C GLY A 475 9.60 -8.04 -11.13
N GLU A 476 9.38 -9.25 -11.60
CA GLU A 476 9.59 -9.58 -13.00
C GLU A 476 8.85 -8.56 -13.89
N GLU A 477 9.53 -7.93 -14.85
CA GLU A 477 9.01 -6.85 -15.71
C GLU A 477 8.77 -5.49 -15.05
N GLY A 478 8.91 -5.33 -13.74
CA GLY A 478 8.77 -4.07 -13.01
C GLY A 478 10.09 -3.35 -12.76
N ALA A 479 10.10 -2.02 -12.83
CA ALA A 479 11.28 -1.23 -12.51
C ALA A 479 11.64 -1.28 -11.01
N GLY A 480 12.91 -1.08 -10.67
CA GLY A 480 13.29 -0.85 -9.27
C GLY A 480 12.59 0.40 -8.74
N ILE A 481 12.72 1.53 -9.46
CA ILE A 481 12.04 2.80 -9.17
C ILE A 481 11.42 3.31 -10.46
N GLY A 482 10.09 3.44 -10.52
CA GLY A 482 9.37 3.96 -11.67
C GLY A 482 8.16 3.14 -12.07
N GLY A 483 8.03 2.75 -13.34
CA GLY A 483 6.87 2.02 -13.87
C GLY A 483 6.87 0.53 -13.53
N GLY A 484 5.69 -0.06 -13.39
CA GLY A 484 5.52 -1.53 -13.43
C GLY A 484 5.54 -2.06 -14.87
N ALA A 485 5.31 -3.35 -15.04
CA ALA A 485 5.11 -3.98 -16.35
C ALA A 485 4.06 -3.22 -17.17
N LEU A 486 4.31 -3.00 -18.46
CA LEU A 486 3.48 -2.16 -19.34
C LEU A 486 3.34 -0.69 -18.88
N GLY A 487 4.10 -0.27 -17.88
CA GLY A 487 4.04 1.05 -17.26
C GLY A 487 5.27 1.90 -17.53
N THR A 488 5.11 3.23 -17.39
CA THR A 488 6.18 4.22 -17.54
C THR A 488 6.61 4.80 -16.20
N GLY A 489 7.87 5.26 -16.11
CA GLY A 489 8.39 5.97 -14.95
C GLY A 489 8.64 7.45 -15.23
N ASP A 490 8.10 8.36 -14.39
CA ASP A 490 8.52 9.75 -14.29
C ASP A 490 9.22 9.94 -12.94
N VAL A 491 10.56 9.90 -12.96
CA VAL A 491 11.38 9.84 -11.74
C VAL A 491 12.24 11.09 -11.61
N THR A 492 12.12 11.77 -10.49
CA THR A 492 12.95 12.92 -10.12
C THR A 492 13.74 12.63 -8.85
N ILE A 493 15.08 12.77 -8.93
CA ILE A 493 16.00 12.57 -7.79
C ILE A 493 16.84 13.84 -7.64
N GLU A 494 16.72 14.49 -6.49
CA GLU A 494 17.43 15.75 -6.26
C GLU A 494 17.96 15.92 -4.81
N GLY A 495 19.09 16.58 -4.67
CA GLY A 495 19.69 16.85 -3.35
C GLY A 495 20.67 15.79 -2.87
N ASN A 496 20.76 15.57 -1.57
CA ASN A 496 21.72 14.64 -0.95
C ASN A 496 21.10 13.24 -0.79
N VAL A 497 20.51 12.73 -1.87
CA VAL A 497 19.85 11.43 -1.90
C VAL A 497 20.87 10.29 -2.03
N THR A 498 20.68 9.21 -1.30
CA THR A 498 21.43 7.96 -1.49
C THR A 498 20.49 6.84 -1.91
N ILE A 499 20.78 6.18 -3.02
CA ILE A 499 20.13 4.96 -3.47
C ILE A 499 21.19 3.87 -3.56
N GLU A 500 21.18 2.93 -2.62
CA GLU A 500 22.19 1.88 -2.54
C GLU A 500 21.97 0.81 -3.62
N ASN A 501 20.69 0.51 -3.93
CA ASN A 501 20.35 -0.46 -4.96
C ASN A 501 18.94 -0.19 -5.52
N ALA A 502 18.86 0.21 -6.78
CA ALA A 502 17.65 0.22 -7.57
C ALA A 502 17.73 -0.88 -8.62
N GLN A 503 17.06 -2.00 -8.39
CA GLN A 503 17.13 -3.20 -9.21
C GLN A 503 15.85 -3.40 -10.01
N GLY A 504 15.94 -3.36 -11.33
CA GLY A 504 14.85 -3.76 -12.23
C GLY A 504 14.66 -5.28 -12.24
N GLY A 505 13.43 -5.73 -12.36
CA GLY A 505 13.11 -7.11 -12.71
C GLY A 505 13.48 -7.43 -14.16
N ALA A 506 13.31 -8.66 -14.60
CA ALA A 506 13.68 -9.08 -15.95
C ALA A 506 13.05 -8.14 -17.01
N GLY A 507 13.88 -7.63 -17.91
CA GLY A 507 13.45 -6.69 -18.95
C GLY A 507 13.09 -5.29 -18.46
N ALA A 508 13.16 -4.95 -17.17
CA ALA A 508 12.77 -3.65 -16.65
C ALA A 508 13.96 -2.82 -16.17
N ALA A 509 13.83 -1.49 -16.21
CA ALA A 509 14.89 -0.58 -15.79
C ALA A 509 15.15 -0.65 -14.28
N GLY A 510 16.38 -0.38 -13.85
CA GLY A 510 16.67 -0.09 -12.46
C GLY A 510 15.92 1.16 -12.00
N ILE A 511 16.02 2.25 -12.77
CA ILE A 511 15.28 3.50 -12.57
C ILE A 511 14.66 3.92 -13.91
N GLY A 512 13.33 3.96 -14.00
CA GLY A 512 12.61 4.38 -15.20
C GLY A 512 11.42 3.50 -15.55
N GLY A 513 11.40 2.90 -16.74
CA GLY A 513 10.26 2.12 -17.25
C GLY A 513 10.28 0.65 -16.88
N GLY A 514 9.12 0.03 -16.80
CA GLY A 514 8.95 -1.42 -16.78
C GLY A 514 9.20 -2.04 -18.15
N ALA A 515 9.11 -3.37 -18.20
CA ALA A 515 9.21 -4.13 -19.46
C ALA A 515 7.93 -3.99 -20.30
N GLU A 516 8.07 -4.27 -21.59
CA GLU A 516 6.96 -4.32 -22.55
C GLU A 516 6.08 -3.06 -22.63
N THR A 517 6.63 -1.90 -22.33
CA THR A 517 5.91 -0.64 -22.44
C THR A 517 5.32 -0.51 -23.85
N GLU A 518 4.00 -0.55 -23.99
CA GLU A 518 3.36 -0.37 -25.29
C GLU A 518 3.69 0.99 -25.87
N PRO A 519 3.98 1.08 -27.18
CA PRO A 519 4.13 2.36 -27.86
C PRO A 519 2.77 3.04 -27.95
N ASP A 520 2.43 3.84 -26.94
CA ASP A 520 1.27 4.72 -27.08
C ASP A 520 1.59 5.82 -28.09
N THR A 521 0.67 6.06 -28.99
CA THR A 521 0.77 7.05 -30.06
C THR A 521 0.81 8.50 -29.58
N LYS A 522 0.79 8.72 -28.25
CA LYS A 522 0.81 10.05 -27.61
C LYS A 522 1.83 10.15 -26.49
N ASP A 523 3.11 10.27 -26.85
CA ASP A 523 4.19 10.84 -25.99
C ASP A 523 4.37 10.22 -24.58
N THR A 524 4.17 8.92 -24.44
CA THR A 524 4.50 8.18 -23.22
C THR A 524 5.98 7.87 -23.16
N ARG A 525 6.75 8.80 -22.60
CA ARG A 525 8.19 8.67 -22.40
C ARG A 525 8.48 8.40 -20.94
N ASN A 526 9.38 7.46 -20.69
CA ASN A 526 10.05 7.43 -19.41
C ASN A 526 10.83 8.74 -19.22
N LYS A 527 10.66 9.39 -18.08
CA LYS A 527 11.43 10.58 -17.74
C LYS A 527 12.23 10.30 -16.48
N VAL A 528 13.52 10.57 -16.55
CA VAL A 528 14.40 10.47 -15.37
C VAL A 528 15.21 11.75 -15.25
N SER A 529 15.02 12.46 -14.15
CA SER A 529 15.76 13.68 -13.83
C SER A 529 16.58 13.48 -12.56
N ILE A 530 17.90 13.58 -12.67
CA ILE A 530 18.83 13.44 -11.55
C ILE A 530 19.62 14.74 -11.44
N LYS A 531 19.53 15.39 -10.26
CA LYS A 531 20.08 16.72 -10.10
C LYS A 531 20.70 16.96 -8.73
N SER A 532 21.92 17.49 -8.69
CA SER A 532 22.47 18.05 -7.45
C SER A 532 21.84 19.41 -7.13
N THR A 533 21.72 19.72 -5.87
CA THR A 533 21.24 21.02 -5.35
C THR A 533 22.27 21.62 -4.38
N GLU A 534 22.00 22.79 -3.83
CA GLU A 534 22.81 23.35 -2.73
C GLU A 534 22.79 22.45 -1.49
N ALA A 535 21.76 21.62 -1.30
CA ALA A 535 21.62 20.69 -0.18
C ALA A 535 22.53 19.46 -0.32
N GLY A 536 22.98 19.13 -1.51
CA GLY A 536 23.88 17.99 -1.75
C GLY A 536 23.81 17.39 -3.14
N SER A 537 24.40 16.23 -3.27
CA SER A 537 24.60 15.52 -4.54
C SER A 537 24.08 14.10 -4.45
N PRO A 538 23.27 13.64 -5.41
CA PRO A 538 22.80 12.26 -5.44
C PRO A 538 23.95 11.24 -5.57
N ASN A 539 23.83 10.13 -4.83
CA ASN A 539 24.69 8.95 -4.94
C ASN A 539 23.79 7.73 -5.23
N ILE A 540 23.93 7.16 -6.43
CA ILE A 540 22.96 6.21 -6.96
C ILE A 540 23.67 4.98 -7.50
N THR A 541 23.24 3.80 -7.07
CA THR A 541 23.52 2.53 -7.72
C THR A 541 22.24 2.00 -8.34
N ALA A 542 22.27 1.73 -9.64
CA ALA A 542 21.14 1.22 -10.38
C ALA A 542 21.57 0.04 -11.28
N THR A 543 20.73 -0.99 -11.35
CA THR A 543 20.95 -2.16 -12.17
C THR A 543 19.71 -2.46 -13.00
N GLY A 544 19.88 -2.55 -14.29
CA GLY A 544 18.82 -2.98 -15.22
C GLY A 544 18.51 -4.46 -15.03
N GLY A 545 17.30 -4.86 -15.32
CA GLY A 545 16.87 -6.25 -15.28
C GLY A 545 17.54 -7.08 -16.36
N GLY A 546 17.93 -8.27 -15.98
CA GLY A 546 18.56 -9.24 -16.88
C GLY A 546 17.55 -9.86 -17.85
N VAL A 547 18.08 -10.70 -18.71
CA VAL A 547 17.34 -11.51 -19.66
C VAL A 547 16.63 -12.64 -18.92
N LEU A 548 15.35 -12.85 -19.16
CA LEU A 548 14.76 -14.16 -19.00
C LEU A 548 15.31 -15.05 -20.13
N ASN A 549 16.16 -16.01 -19.79
CA ASN A 549 16.59 -17.07 -20.70
C ASN A 549 15.46 -18.11 -20.91
N ASP A 550 14.30 -17.64 -21.31
CA ASP A 550 13.29 -18.51 -21.87
C ASP A 550 13.58 -18.58 -23.39
N GLU A 551 13.88 -19.77 -23.92
CA GLU A 551 14.11 -19.97 -25.35
C GLU A 551 12.94 -19.47 -26.19
N ASN A 552 11.82 -19.12 -25.56
CA ASN A 552 10.55 -18.79 -26.15
C ASN A 552 10.08 -17.34 -25.95
N TYR A 553 10.69 -16.57 -25.06
CA TYR A 553 10.34 -15.16 -24.84
C TYR A 553 11.59 -14.36 -24.46
N PRO A 554 12.37 -13.96 -25.46
CA PRO A 554 13.56 -13.18 -25.21
C PRO A 554 13.17 -11.73 -24.83
N LEU A 555 13.16 -11.38 -23.55
CA LEU A 555 13.23 -10.00 -23.14
C LEU A 555 14.67 -9.50 -23.30
N ALA A 556 14.88 -8.44 -24.04
CA ALA A 556 16.15 -7.75 -24.10
C ALA A 556 16.56 -7.26 -22.71
N GLY A 557 17.86 -7.19 -22.43
CA GLY A 557 18.33 -6.55 -21.20
C GLY A 557 17.88 -5.09 -21.14
N ALA A 558 17.51 -4.63 -19.95
CA ALA A 558 17.04 -3.27 -19.71
C ALA A 558 18.15 -2.33 -19.30
N ALA A 559 17.93 -1.02 -19.47
CA ALA A 559 18.83 0.01 -18.98
C ALA A 559 18.87 0.01 -17.43
N ALA A 560 20.01 0.35 -16.85
CA ALA A 560 20.06 0.66 -15.43
C ALA A 560 19.23 1.93 -15.14
N ILE A 561 19.36 2.95 -16.00
CA ILE A 561 18.59 4.20 -15.93
C ILE A 561 18.02 4.47 -17.32
N GLY A 562 16.67 4.45 -17.42
CA GLY A 562 15.99 4.76 -18.67
C GLY A 562 14.82 3.85 -19.00
N SER A 563 14.87 3.14 -20.13
CA SER A 563 13.78 2.25 -20.53
C SER A 563 13.99 0.81 -20.08
N GLY A 564 12.87 0.11 -19.89
CA GLY A 564 12.84 -1.34 -19.96
C GLY A 564 12.93 -1.84 -21.40
N SER A 565 12.81 -3.16 -21.58
CA SER A 565 12.65 -3.81 -22.87
C SER A 565 11.33 -3.36 -23.52
N VAL A 566 11.30 -3.37 -24.84
CA VAL A 566 10.12 -3.00 -25.61
C VAL A 566 9.62 -4.22 -26.36
N ALA A 567 8.29 -4.29 -26.57
CA ALA A 567 7.70 -5.35 -27.38
C ALA A 567 8.21 -5.31 -28.83
N ASP A 568 8.32 -6.48 -29.46
CA ASP A 568 8.71 -6.60 -30.86
C ASP A 568 7.78 -5.76 -31.77
N GLY A 569 8.40 -4.90 -32.57
CA GLY A 569 7.69 -3.98 -33.46
C GLY A 569 7.40 -2.59 -32.92
N ALA A 570 7.74 -2.29 -31.68
CA ALA A 570 7.64 -0.94 -31.15
C ALA A 570 8.65 0.01 -31.83
N THR A 571 8.16 1.10 -32.41
CA THR A 571 8.99 2.05 -33.15
C THR A 571 9.41 3.27 -32.35
N GLU A 572 8.82 3.54 -31.21
CA GLU A 572 9.06 4.78 -30.43
C GLU A 572 8.83 4.65 -28.92
N VAL A 573 9.74 4.03 -28.17
CA VAL A 573 9.85 4.29 -26.72
C VAL A 573 11.14 5.08 -26.49
N LYS A 574 11.01 6.35 -26.18
CA LYS A 574 12.14 7.24 -25.89
C LYS A 574 12.17 7.57 -24.42
N SER A 575 13.33 7.41 -23.79
CA SER A 575 13.56 7.90 -22.44
C SER A 575 14.15 9.30 -22.48
N ALA A 576 13.54 10.24 -21.76
CA ALA A 576 14.08 11.57 -21.56
C ALA A 576 14.89 11.57 -20.25
N ILE A 577 16.20 11.42 -20.36
CA ILE A 577 17.10 11.38 -19.20
C ILE A 577 17.84 12.71 -19.09
N THR A 578 17.76 13.34 -17.93
CA THR A 578 18.49 14.58 -17.62
C THR A 578 19.33 14.36 -16.37
N ILE A 579 20.64 14.60 -16.46
CA ILE A 579 21.57 14.54 -15.35
C ILE A 579 22.30 15.87 -15.23
N GLU A 580 22.14 16.54 -14.10
CA GLU A 580 22.65 17.90 -13.89
C GLU A 580 23.43 18.04 -12.57
N GLY A 581 24.53 18.76 -12.66
CA GLY A 581 25.35 19.09 -11.49
C GLY A 581 26.27 17.96 -11.04
N LYS A 582 26.70 17.98 -9.78
CA LYS A 582 27.56 16.97 -9.22
C LYS A 582 26.72 15.75 -8.85
N VAL A 583 26.96 14.62 -9.45
CA VAL A 583 26.27 13.35 -9.20
C VAL A 583 27.28 12.23 -9.14
N THR A 584 26.99 11.19 -8.35
CA THR A 584 27.71 9.92 -8.37
C THR A 584 26.75 8.84 -8.80
N ILE A 585 26.99 8.20 -9.94
CA ILE A 585 26.12 7.17 -10.50
C ILE A 585 26.95 5.95 -10.87
N ASP A 586 26.56 4.80 -10.37
CA ASP A 586 27.04 3.48 -10.80
C ASP A 586 25.88 2.74 -11.48
N ALA A 587 25.93 2.64 -12.79
CA ALA A 587 24.87 2.10 -13.62
C ALA A 587 25.35 0.81 -14.29
N THR A 588 24.68 -0.31 -13.99
CA THR A 588 24.94 -1.61 -14.59
C THR A 588 23.77 -2.01 -15.48
N ALA A 589 23.99 -2.19 -16.76
CA ALA A 589 22.98 -2.67 -17.70
C ALA A 589 22.54 -4.10 -17.38
N GLY A 590 21.30 -4.45 -17.71
CA GLY A 590 20.85 -5.83 -17.76
C GLY A 590 21.57 -6.61 -18.89
N GLY A 591 21.56 -7.91 -18.83
CA GLY A 591 22.15 -8.75 -19.89
C GLY A 591 21.50 -8.54 -21.26
N SER A 592 22.23 -8.72 -22.36
CA SER A 592 21.70 -8.65 -23.71
C SER A 592 21.46 -10.04 -24.31
N ILE A 593 20.32 -10.25 -24.99
CA ILE A 593 20.02 -11.50 -25.73
C ILE A 593 20.62 -11.49 -27.13
N ALA A 594 20.58 -10.34 -27.79
CA ALA A 594 21.13 -10.18 -29.11
C ALA A 594 22.55 -9.59 -29.00
N LYS A 595 23.38 -9.78 -30.03
CA LYS A 595 24.66 -9.07 -30.18
C LYS A 595 24.45 -7.55 -30.37
N GLY A 596 23.63 -6.95 -29.49
CA GLY A 596 23.42 -5.52 -29.39
C GLY A 596 24.16 -5.00 -28.18
N ASP A 597 24.47 -3.72 -28.17
CA ASP A 597 25.18 -3.09 -27.07
C ASP A 597 24.30 -3.09 -25.81
N ALA A 598 24.84 -3.54 -24.69
CA ALA A 598 24.22 -3.37 -23.39
C ALA A 598 24.09 -1.87 -23.09
N ILE A 599 22.96 -1.44 -22.54
CA ILE A 599 22.65 -0.02 -22.31
C ILE A 599 22.60 0.23 -20.81
N ALA A 600 23.57 0.97 -20.30
CA ALA A 600 23.57 1.33 -18.88
C ALA A 600 22.68 2.54 -18.60
N ILE A 601 22.79 3.60 -19.42
CA ILE A 601 21.95 4.81 -19.31
C ILE A 601 21.44 5.17 -20.69
N GLY A 602 20.15 5.00 -20.93
CA GLY A 602 19.56 5.24 -22.24
C GLY A 602 18.26 4.51 -22.48
N ASP A 603 17.99 4.20 -23.73
CA ASP A 603 16.82 3.40 -24.08
C ASP A 603 17.16 2.32 -25.13
N ALA A 604 16.34 1.26 -25.14
CA ALA A 604 16.55 0.09 -25.96
C ALA A 604 16.52 0.35 -27.48
N LEU A 605 15.97 1.50 -27.94
CA LEU A 605 15.83 1.85 -29.35
C LEU A 605 16.91 2.82 -29.83
N THR A 606 17.28 3.82 -29.00
CA THR A 606 18.26 4.85 -29.38
C THR A 606 19.66 4.58 -28.85
N GLY A 607 19.81 3.59 -27.96
CA GLY A 607 21.07 3.18 -27.37
C GLY A 607 21.52 4.06 -26.20
N GLU A 608 22.81 3.98 -25.88
CA GLU A 608 23.42 4.75 -24.79
C GLU A 608 23.27 6.25 -24.96
N GLN A 609 22.74 6.91 -23.91
CA GLN A 609 22.64 8.38 -23.87
C GLN A 609 24.04 9.00 -23.79
N LYS A 610 24.30 9.97 -24.66
CA LYS A 610 25.55 10.76 -24.68
C LYS A 610 25.33 12.08 -23.94
N PHE A 611 26.23 12.38 -23.01
CA PHE A 611 26.26 13.67 -22.33
C PHE A 611 27.30 14.59 -22.99
N ALA A 612 27.02 15.88 -23.10
CA ALA A 612 27.90 16.87 -23.72
C ALA A 612 29.07 17.32 -22.84
N GLY A 613 29.25 16.64 -21.70
CA GLY A 613 30.22 16.92 -20.64
C GLY A 613 29.50 17.21 -19.34
N LEU A 614 29.99 16.61 -18.26
CA LEU A 614 29.47 16.78 -16.91
C LEU A 614 30.29 17.82 -16.15
N PRO A 615 29.71 18.53 -15.16
CA PRO A 615 30.45 19.49 -14.36
C PRO A 615 31.52 18.81 -13.51
N VAL A 616 32.53 19.58 -13.12
CA VAL A 616 33.62 19.10 -12.25
C VAL A 616 33.04 18.51 -10.95
N GLY A 617 33.40 17.25 -10.65
CA GLY A 617 32.94 16.51 -9.49
C GLY A 617 31.74 15.58 -9.75
N ALA A 618 31.20 15.51 -10.96
CA ALA A 618 30.30 14.43 -11.35
C ALA A 618 31.10 13.17 -11.71
N VAL A 619 30.61 12.00 -11.31
CA VAL A 619 31.19 10.68 -11.62
C VAL A 619 30.07 9.77 -12.10
N ILE A 620 30.13 9.34 -13.33
CA ILE A 620 29.23 8.33 -13.88
C ILE A 620 30.06 7.14 -14.33
N THR A 621 29.78 5.97 -13.78
CA THR A 621 30.34 4.69 -14.19
C THR A 621 29.25 3.88 -14.86
N ARG A 622 29.54 3.36 -16.05
CA ARG A 622 28.65 2.48 -16.80
C ARG A 622 29.29 1.12 -17.02
N ARG A 623 28.52 0.06 -16.79
CA ARG A 623 28.96 -1.31 -17.03
C ARG A 623 27.88 -2.11 -17.74
N ASP A 624 28.29 -3.13 -18.50
CA ASP A 624 27.38 -4.19 -18.88
C ASP A 624 27.20 -5.22 -17.76
N SER A 625 26.37 -6.23 -17.99
CA SER A 625 26.13 -7.32 -17.03
C SER A 625 27.37 -8.16 -16.71
N ASP A 626 28.36 -8.16 -17.57
CA ASP A 626 29.62 -8.88 -17.41
C ASP A 626 30.72 -8.02 -16.75
N GLY A 627 30.38 -6.77 -16.41
CA GLY A 627 31.27 -5.81 -15.77
C GLY A 627 32.22 -5.08 -16.73
N VAL A 628 31.95 -5.18 -18.03
CA VAL A 628 32.74 -4.44 -19.05
C VAL A 628 32.40 -2.95 -18.93
N ASP A 629 33.45 -2.11 -18.95
CA ASP A 629 33.32 -0.66 -18.83
C ASP A 629 32.74 -0.07 -20.12
N LEU A 630 31.52 0.52 -20.00
CA LEU A 630 30.82 1.23 -21.05
C LEU A 630 30.90 2.77 -20.87
N THR A 631 31.73 3.25 -19.92
CA THR A 631 31.84 4.67 -19.59
C THR A 631 32.32 5.49 -20.80
N GLN A 632 31.59 6.53 -21.14
CA GLN A 632 31.88 7.40 -22.30
C GLN A 632 32.76 8.58 -21.91
N GLU A 633 33.41 9.21 -22.90
CA GLU A 633 34.24 10.38 -22.64
C GLU A 633 33.41 11.57 -22.08
N GLY A 634 32.13 11.71 -22.49
CA GLY A 634 31.21 12.72 -21.95
C GLY A 634 30.77 12.48 -20.53
N ASP A 635 31.00 11.30 -19.95
CA ASP A 635 30.73 10.95 -18.55
C ASP A 635 31.83 11.43 -17.59
N LYS A 636 32.97 11.84 -18.15
CA LYS A 636 34.07 12.41 -17.38
C LYS A 636 33.88 13.91 -17.19
N PRO A 637 34.26 14.44 -16.00
CA PRO A 637 34.23 15.88 -15.77
C PRO A 637 35.10 16.59 -16.81
N THR A 638 34.58 17.68 -17.39
CA THR A 638 35.42 18.57 -18.18
C THR A 638 36.44 19.19 -17.24
N GLU A 639 37.73 18.89 -17.43
CA GLU A 639 38.79 19.62 -16.73
C GLU A 639 38.68 21.11 -17.08
N PRO A 640 38.82 22.04 -16.11
CA PRO A 640 38.87 23.44 -16.42
C PRO A 640 40.03 23.68 -17.38
N GLU A 641 39.77 24.24 -18.55
CA GLU A 641 40.80 24.59 -19.50
C GLU A 641 41.90 25.38 -18.79
N LYS A 642 43.09 24.79 -18.78
CA LYS A 642 44.28 25.48 -18.30
C LYS A 642 44.50 26.63 -19.27
N PRO A 643 44.58 27.91 -18.83
CA PRO A 643 44.76 29.01 -19.73
C PRO A 643 46.02 28.78 -20.56
N GLU A 644 45.84 28.61 -21.86
CA GLU A 644 46.94 28.59 -22.83
C GLU A 644 47.70 29.91 -22.77
N PRO A 645 49.04 29.91 -22.81
CA PRO A 645 49.81 31.14 -22.93
C PRO A 645 49.59 31.72 -24.33
N GLU A 646 49.14 32.97 -24.38
CA GLU A 646 48.99 33.77 -25.61
C GLU A 646 50.27 33.69 -26.44
N ASN A 647 50.16 33.22 -27.68
CA ASN A 647 51.19 33.34 -28.68
C ASN A 647 50.65 34.15 -29.87
N PRO A 648 51.36 35.19 -30.32
CA PRO A 648 50.82 36.15 -31.27
C PRO A 648 50.84 35.62 -32.71
N ASN A 649 49.75 35.97 -33.42
CA ASN A 649 49.45 35.80 -34.83
C ASN A 649 50.63 36.14 -35.78
N PRO A 650 50.79 35.49 -36.97
CA PRO A 650 50.25 36.15 -38.16
C PRO A 650 49.67 35.26 -39.30
N GLU A 651 48.59 35.84 -39.88
CA GLU A 651 48.25 35.88 -41.33
C GLU A 651 47.89 34.58 -42.09
N GLN A 652 46.70 34.65 -42.62
CA GLN A 652 46.02 33.93 -43.68
C GLN A 652 46.78 34.08 -45.10
N PRO A 653 46.56 33.21 -46.13
CA PRO A 653 45.26 33.04 -46.78
C PRO A 653 44.95 31.71 -47.54
N SER A 654 43.63 31.55 -47.79
CA SER A 654 42.99 31.04 -49.03
C SER A 654 42.95 29.54 -49.35
N GLU A 655 41.71 29.15 -49.49
CA GLU A 655 41.07 27.99 -50.16
C GLU A 655 41.64 27.60 -51.55
N PRO A 656 41.21 26.52 -52.24
CA PRO A 656 39.85 25.93 -52.26
C PRO A 656 39.75 24.39 -52.55
N SER A 657 38.53 23.91 -52.26
CA SER A 657 37.73 22.98 -53.07
C SER A 657 38.17 21.56 -53.39
N GLY A 658 37.21 20.67 -53.21
CA GLY A 658 37.02 19.59 -54.16
C GLY A 658 36.57 18.25 -53.56
N ALA A 659 35.30 18.10 -53.38
CA ALA A 659 34.40 17.07 -53.92
C ALA A 659 34.84 15.58 -53.90
N VAL A 660 33.92 14.83 -53.48
CA VAL A 660 33.21 13.72 -54.14
C VAL A 660 32.94 12.53 -53.21
N SER A 661 31.69 12.39 -52.95
CA SER A 661 30.93 11.25 -52.51
C SER A 661 31.26 9.97 -53.27
N THR A 662 31.38 8.86 -52.55
CA THR A 662 30.91 7.56 -53.06
C THR A 662 30.22 6.79 -51.93
N SER A 663 28.92 6.66 -52.11
CA SER A 663 28.07 5.72 -51.41
C SER A 663 28.43 4.27 -51.79
N ALA A 664 28.56 3.39 -50.82
CA ALA A 664 28.48 1.96 -51.02
C ALA A 664 27.18 1.44 -50.39
N PRO A 665 26.58 0.37 -50.95
CA PRO A 665 25.16 0.08 -50.76
C PRO A 665 24.93 -0.66 -49.45
N ALA A 666 23.70 -0.41 -48.91
CA ALA A 666 23.14 -1.11 -47.78
C ALA A 666 22.99 -2.61 -48.12
N GLU A 667 23.52 -3.46 -47.28
CA GLU A 667 23.16 -4.88 -47.24
C GLU A 667 21.75 -5.03 -46.63
N GLU A 668 20.90 -5.77 -47.34
CA GLU A 668 19.58 -6.20 -46.86
C GLU A 668 19.74 -7.10 -45.62
N PRO A 669 18.87 -6.99 -44.59
CA PRO A 669 18.85 -7.88 -43.44
C PRO A 669 18.41 -9.30 -43.91
N THR A 670 19.18 -10.29 -43.49
CA THR A 670 18.88 -11.71 -43.71
C THR A 670 17.59 -12.08 -43.02
N ALA A 671 16.64 -12.61 -43.77
CA ALA A 671 15.32 -13.09 -43.33
C ALA A 671 15.47 -14.31 -42.41
N SER A 672 15.48 -14.11 -41.07
CA SER A 672 15.39 -15.24 -40.13
C SER A 672 14.27 -15.11 -39.05
N ASP A 673 13.58 -13.95 -38.93
CA ASP A 673 12.64 -13.72 -37.82
C ASP A 673 11.26 -13.20 -38.25
N ALA A 674 10.81 -13.49 -39.47
CA ALA A 674 9.46 -13.11 -39.91
C ALA A 674 8.42 -14.06 -39.30
N GLU A 675 7.47 -13.56 -38.52
CA GLU A 675 6.25 -14.25 -38.12
C GLU A 675 5.12 -13.93 -39.12
N TYR A 676 4.29 -14.92 -39.45
CA TYR A 676 3.17 -14.74 -40.36
C TYR A 676 1.85 -14.97 -39.61
N LEU A 677 0.90 -14.05 -39.75
CA LEU A 677 -0.46 -14.23 -39.23
C LEU A 677 -1.14 -15.44 -39.90
N VAL A 678 -1.69 -16.30 -39.08
CA VAL A 678 -2.43 -17.49 -39.53
C VAL A 678 -3.74 -17.62 -38.78
N THR A 679 -4.73 -18.24 -39.42
CA THR A 679 -5.98 -18.62 -38.75
C THR A 679 -5.93 -20.13 -38.48
N VAL A 680 -6.25 -20.54 -37.25
CA VAL A 680 -6.26 -21.94 -36.82
C VAL A 680 -7.69 -22.40 -36.64
N GLU A 681 -8.13 -23.29 -37.49
CA GLU A 681 -9.47 -23.88 -37.40
C GLU A 681 -9.58 -24.81 -36.19
N GLY A 682 -10.63 -24.68 -35.39
CA GLY A 682 -10.84 -25.50 -34.20
C GLY A 682 -10.12 -24.96 -32.94
N LEU A 683 -9.53 -23.75 -33.01
CA LEU A 683 -9.03 -23.04 -31.85
C LEU A 683 -10.03 -21.96 -31.43
N SER A 684 -10.30 -21.89 -30.14
CA SER A 684 -10.96 -20.73 -29.54
C SER A 684 -10.26 -20.34 -28.25
N VAL A 685 -10.36 -19.08 -27.88
CA VAL A 685 -9.79 -18.59 -26.63
C VAL A 685 -10.88 -17.87 -25.83
N THR A 686 -10.98 -18.19 -24.54
CA THR A 686 -11.97 -17.61 -23.63
C THR A 686 -11.30 -16.92 -22.47
N ASN A 687 -11.98 -15.95 -21.86
CA ASN A 687 -11.54 -15.29 -20.63
C ASN A 687 -11.99 -16.07 -19.38
N ALA A 688 -11.73 -15.53 -18.18
CA ALA A 688 -12.13 -16.10 -16.89
C ALA A 688 -13.64 -16.33 -16.72
N LEU A 689 -14.49 -15.69 -17.52
CA LEU A 689 -15.95 -15.84 -17.53
C LEU A 689 -16.44 -16.82 -18.62
N GLU A 690 -15.52 -17.59 -19.23
CA GLU A 690 -15.79 -18.53 -20.33
C GLU A 690 -16.35 -17.86 -21.60
N LYS A 691 -16.21 -16.53 -21.73
CA LYS A 691 -16.57 -15.81 -22.95
C LYS A 691 -15.42 -15.84 -23.94
N GLN A 692 -15.74 -16.02 -25.24
CA GLN A 692 -14.74 -15.92 -26.30
C GLN A 692 -14.11 -14.54 -26.33
N ILE A 693 -12.79 -14.51 -26.50
CA ILE A 693 -12.02 -13.27 -26.65
C ILE A 693 -11.20 -13.30 -27.95
N THR A 694 -10.84 -12.11 -28.43
CA THR A 694 -9.98 -11.98 -29.59
C THR A 694 -8.58 -12.50 -29.27
N HIS A 695 -8.00 -13.18 -30.22
CA HIS A 695 -6.63 -13.69 -30.14
C HIS A 695 -5.97 -13.61 -31.50
N THR A 696 -4.67 -13.59 -31.53
CA THR A 696 -3.88 -13.67 -32.77
C THR A 696 -3.06 -14.95 -32.78
N CYS A 697 -2.92 -15.53 -33.95
CA CYS A 697 -2.04 -16.68 -34.17
C CYS A 697 -0.97 -16.29 -35.17
N THR A 698 0.30 -16.53 -34.81
CA THR A 698 1.43 -16.33 -35.70
C THR A 698 2.23 -17.63 -35.86
N LEU A 699 2.81 -17.81 -37.04
CA LEU A 699 3.72 -18.90 -37.32
C LEU A 699 5.11 -18.36 -37.62
N ASN A 700 6.15 -18.91 -36.98
CA ASN A 700 7.51 -18.48 -37.22
C ASN A 700 7.99 -18.73 -38.66
N ALA A 701 9.07 -18.10 -39.09
CA ALA A 701 9.58 -18.20 -40.46
C ALA A 701 9.85 -19.61 -40.94
N GLN A 702 10.17 -20.54 -40.02
CA GLN A 702 10.39 -21.94 -40.34
C GLN A 702 9.10 -22.78 -40.41
N GLY A 703 7.95 -22.19 -40.02
CA GLY A 703 6.65 -22.85 -39.98
C GLY A 703 6.52 -23.90 -38.88
N LYS A 704 7.39 -23.88 -37.87
CA LYS A 704 7.47 -24.92 -36.83
C LYS A 704 6.85 -24.57 -35.51
N VAL A 705 6.75 -23.27 -35.16
CA VAL A 705 6.20 -22.79 -33.91
C VAL A 705 4.99 -21.92 -34.18
N LEU A 706 3.83 -22.35 -33.67
CA LEU A 706 2.60 -21.59 -33.66
C LEU A 706 2.50 -20.84 -32.34
N THR A 707 2.42 -19.52 -32.39
CA THR A 707 2.20 -18.69 -31.22
C THR A 707 0.75 -18.20 -31.18
N ILE A 708 0.04 -18.47 -30.10
CA ILE A 708 -1.32 -18.01 -29.81
C ILE A 708 -1.18 -16.89 -28.79
N ARG A 709 -1.60 -15.68 -29.11
CA ARG A 709 -1.55 -14.51 -28.22
C ARG A 709 -2.99 -14.11 -27.87
N ALA A 710 -3.31 -14.14 -26.59
CA ALA A 710 -4.57 -13.66 -26.05
C ALA A 710 -4.36 -12.35 -25.30
N ASN A 711 -5.10 -11.32 -25.66
CA ASN A 711 -5.04 -10.03 -25.00
C ASN A 711 -5.86 -10.05 -23.69
N SER A 712 -5.45 -10.90 -22.74
CA SER A 712 -6.12 -11.09 -21.45
C SER A 712 -5.12 -11.63 -20.43
N ILE A 713 -5.30 -11.24 -19.17
CA ILE A 713 -4.51 -11.75 -18.03
C ILE A 713 -4.88 -13.20 -17.73
N VAL A 714 -6.18 -13.50 -17.80
CA VAL A 714 -6.71 -14.86 -17.62
C VAL A 714 -7.33 -15.30 -18.91
N ALA A 715 -6.74 -16.30 -19.54
CA ALA A 715 -7.28 -16.84 -20.76
C ALA A 715 -7.13 -18.36 -20.82
N THR A 716 -8.06 -19.01 -21.48
CA THR A 716 -8.04 -20.44 -21.75
C THR A 716 -8.09 -20.66 -23.26
N ALA A 717 -7.04 -21.24 -23.83
CA ALA A 717 -7.05 -21.73 -25.21
C ALA A 717 -7.71 -23.10 -25.23
N HIS A 718 -8.69 -23.27 -26.10
CA HIS A 718 -9.41 -24.50 -26.32
C HIS A 718 -8.98 -25.09 -27.69
N LEU A 719 -8.43 -26.26 -27.66
CA LEU A 719 -7.98 -27.01 -28.85
C LEU A 719 -8.56 -28.41 -28.83
N THR A 720 -8.61 -29.03 -29.99
CA THR A 720 -9.00 -30.45 -30.14
C THR A 720 -7.83 -31.30 -30.65
N MET A 721 -7.88 -32.59 -30.45
CA MET A 721 -6.89 -33.49 -31.00
C MET A 721 -6.87 -33.45 -32.54
N GLU A 722 -8.00 -33.14 -33.18
CA GLU A 722 -8.07 -32.95 -34.63
C GLU A 722 -7.29 -31.70 -35.07
N THR A 723 -7.45 -30.59 -34.34
CA THR A 723 -6.66 -29.36 -34.55
C THR A 723 -5.16 -29.64 -34.44
N LEU A 724 -4.70 -30.40 -33.44
CA LEU A 724 -3.30 -30.78 -33.32
C LEU A 724 -2.80 -31.61 -34.51
N ARG A 725 -3.60 -32.59 -35.00
CA ARG A 725 -3.23 -33.37 -36.16
C ARG A 725 -3.14 -32.54 -37.44
N MET A 726 -4.05 -31.57 -37.63
CA MET A 726 -3.97 -30.62 -38.74
C MET A 726 -2.71 -29.76 -38.66
N LEU A 727 -2.39 -29.21 -37.51
CA LEU A 727 -1.19 -28.41 -37.31
C LEU A 727 0.09 -29.22 -37.53
N LYS A 728 0.13 -30.46 -37.04
CA LYS A 728 1.25 -31.39 -37.30
C LYS A 728 1.43 -31.71 -38.78
N ALA A 729 0.32 -31.90 -39.49
CA ALA A 729 0.36 -32.14 -40.95
C ALA A 729 0.87 -30.91 -41.73
N GLN A 730 0.72 -29.73 -41.19
CA GLN A 730 1.25 -28.48 -41.76
C GLN A 730 2.74 -28.22 -41.37
N GLY A 731 3.34 -29.09 -40.54
CA GLY A 731 4.73 -29.02 -40.14
C GLY A 731 4.99 -28.32 -38.79
N VAL A 732 3.93 -27.91 -38.08
CA VAL A 732 4.05 -27.31 -36.76
C VAL A 732 4.51 -28.36 -35.74
N GLU A 733 5.52 -28.06 -34.98
CA GLU A 733 6.11 -28.95 -33.98
C GLU A 733 5.74 -28.53 -32.55
N THR A 734 5.61 -27.20 -32.32
CA THR A 734 5.39 -26.61 -30.99
C THR A 734 4.27 -25.59 -31.06
N ILE A 735 3.42 -25.57 -30.06
CA ILE A 735 2.45 -24.48 -29.81
C ILE A 735 2.90 -23.71 -28.60
N ARG A 736 2.83 -22.39 -28.68
CA ARG A 736 3.10 -21.44 -27.60
C ARG A 736 1.83 -20.67 -27.29
N PHE A 737 1.52 -20.51 -26.00
CA PHE A 737 0.40 -19.70 -25.54
C PHE A 737 0.91 -18.52 -24.72
N CYS A 738 0.48 -17.32 -25.08
CA CYS A 738 0.89 -16.05 -24.47
C CYS A 738 -0.35 -15.32 -23.95
N THR A 739 -0.27 -14.79 -22.75
CA THR A 739 -1.24 -13.89 -22.12
C THR A 739 -0.49 -12.69 -21.53
N LEU A 740 -1.20 -11.64 -21.11
CA LEU A 740 -0.59 -10.34 -20.78
C LEU A 740 0.35 -10.33 -19.56
N LEU A 741 0.13 -11.16 -18.56
CA LEU A 741 0.88 -11.13 -17.31
C LEU A 741 1.52 -12.45 -16.91
N TYR A 742 1.28 -13.51 -17.63
CA TYR A 742 1.93 -14.78 -17.35
C TYR A 742 2.95 -15.08 -18.45
N ARG A 743 4.13 -15.56 -18.04
CA ARG A 743 5.16 -15.96 -19.02
C ARG A 743 4.58 -16.92 -20.04
N PRO A 744 4.93 -16.77 -21.32
CA PRO A 744 4.51 -17.72 -22.34
C PRO A 744 4.89 -19.14 -21.94
N THR A 745 3.99 -20.06 -22.15
CA THR A 745 4.29 -21.48 -22.01
C THR A 745 4.15 -22.17 -23.36
N SER A 746 4.91 -23.23 -23.57
CA SER A 746 4.91 -23.99 -24.81
C SER A 746 4.69 -25.47 -24.56
N VAL A 747 4.18 -26.15 -25.56
CA VAL A 747 3.95 -27.60 -25.54
C VAL A 747 4.26 -28.22 -26.91
N SER A 748 4.94 -29.35 -26.92
CA SER A 748 5.18 -30.10 -28.13
C SER A 748 3.89 -30.79 -28.61
N ILE A 749 3.55 -30.63 -29.89
CA ILE A 749 2.39 -31.32 -30.50
C ILE A 749 2.55 -32.85 -30.39
N ASP A 750 3.76 -33.39 -30.56
CA ASP A 750 4.03 -34.80 -30.39
C ASP A 750 3.78 -35.29 -28.97
N ALA A 751 4.14 -34.48 -27.97
CA ALA A 751 3.88 -34.82 -26.58
C ALA A 751 2.39 -34.94 -26.28
N LEU A 752 1.57 -34.02 -26.82
CA LEU A 752 0.10 -34.08 -26.69
C LEU A 752 -0.52 -35.26 -27.44
N LEU A 753 -0.12 -35.50 -28.69
CA LEU A 753 -0.63 -36.62 -29.51
C LEU A 753 -0.25 -37.97 -28.92
N ASN A 754 0.91 -38.10 -28.25
CA ASN A 754 1.33 -39.35 -27.62
C ASN A 754 0.56 -39.71 -26.33
N LEU A 755 -0.30 -38.82 -25.81
CA LEU A 755 -1.18 -39.15 -24.68
C LEU A 755 -2.28 -40.16 -25.10
N GLY A 756 -2.50 -40.39 -26.40
CA GLY A 756 -3.33 -41.50 -26.93
C GLY A 756 -4.85 -41.38 -26.70
N VAL A 757 -5.34 -40.16 -26.47
CA VAL A 757 -6.77 -39.88 -26.23
C VAL A 757 -7.39 -39.34 -27.54
N ASP A 758 -8.11 -40.13 -28.27
CA ASP A 758 -8.50 -39.84 -29.68
C ASP A 758 -9.53 -38.71 -29.90
N GLU A 759 -10.33 -38.31 -28.90
CA GLU A 759 -11.36 -37.27 -29.02
C GLU A 759 -11.38 -36.36 -27.78
N ALA A 760 -10.20 -36.02 -27.26
CA ALA A 760 -10.12 -35.19 -26.05
C ALA A 760 -10.07 -33.69 -26.37
N ASP A 761 -10.81 -32.93 -25.59
CA ASP A 761 -10.64 -31.47 -25.50
C ASP A 761 -9.35 -31.14 -24.74
N ILE A 762 -8.65 -30.16 -25.24
CA ILE A 762 -7.43 -29.61 -24.62
C ILE A 762 -7.75 -28.21 -24.15
N LEU A 763 -7.64 -28.01 -22.84
CA LEU A 763 -7.83 -26.70 -22.20
C LEU A 763 -6.50 -26.25 -21.65
N TRP A 764 -6.01 -25.14 -22.15
CA TRP A 764 -4.74 -24.54 -21.72
C TRP A 764 -4.98 -23.16 -21.12
N THR A 765 -4.93 -23.07 -19.81
CA THR A 765 -5.31 -21.86 -19.05
C THR A 765 -4.07 -21.19 -18.50
N HIS A 766 -3.95 -19.89 -18.72
CA HIS A 766 -3.14 -18.98 -17.95
C HIS A 766 -4.05 -18.15 -17.05
N ASN A 767 -3.79 -18.13 -15.73
CA ASN A 767 -4.60 -17.38 -14.78
C ASN A 767 -3.86 -16.16 -14.17
N GLY A 768 -2.79 -15.70 -14.83
CA GLY A 768 -1.94 -14.61 -14.35
C GLY A 768 -0.85 -15.05 -13.36
N ILE A 769 -1.00 -16.23 -12.73
CA ILE A 769 -0.07 -16.75 -11.70
C ILE A 769 0.52 -18.10 -12.13
N GLN A 770 -0.24 -18.93 -12.81
CA GLN A 770 0.14 -20.28 -13.20
C GLN A 770 -0.46 -20.63 -14.55
N ALA A 771 0.23 -21.51 -15.28
CA ALA A 771 -0.31 -22.19 -16.44
C ALA A 771 -0.82 -23.57 -16.05
N ARG A 772 -1.96 -23.95 -16.59
CA ARG A 772 -2.54 -25.29 -16.43
C ARG A 772 -2.96 -25.85 -17.77
N LEU A 773 -2.60 -27.10 -18.02
CA LEU A 773 -2.98 -27.83 -19.21
C LEU A 773 -3.78 -29.07 -18.82
N THR A 774 -4.98 -29.23 -19.37
CA THR A 774 -5.78 -30.43 -19.16
C THR A 774 -6.12 -31.06 -20.53
N VAL A 775 -6.02 -32.36 -20.61
CA VAL A 775 -6.35 -33.14 -21.82
C VAL A 775 -7.37 -34.19 -21.43
N GLY A 776 -8.58 -34.10 -21.98
CA GLY A 776 -9.68 -34.98 -21.63
C GLY A 776 -10.03 -34.94 -20.14
N GLY A 777 -9.89 -33.76 -19.49
CA GLY A 777 -10.14 -33.59 -18.07
C GLY A 777 -8.99 -34.03 -17.15
N THR A 778 -7.91 -34.61 -17.70
CA THR A 778 -6.73 -35.04 -16.92
C THR A 778 -5.65 -33.95 -16.92
N ASP A 779 -5.10 -33.63 -15.74
CA ASP A 779 -4.04 -32.65 -15.63
C ASP A 779 -2.75 -33.14 -16.31
N SER A 780 -2.31 -32.38 -17.29
CA SER A 780 -1.14 -32.65 -18.13
C SER A 780 -0.15 -31.47 -18.07
N SER A 781 -0.22 -30.61 -17.04
CA SER A 781 0.58 -29.39 -16.89
C SER A 781 2.09 -29.65 -16.85
N SER A 782 2.52 -30.87 -16.51
CA SER A 782 3.94 -31.28 -16.58
C SER A 782 4.52 -31.32 -18.00
N LEU A 783 3.69 -31.19 -19.04
CA LEU A 783 4.14 -31.09 -20.43
C LEU A 783 4.44 -29.63 -20.86
N LEU A 784 4.03 -28.66 -20.06
CA LEU A 784 4.31 -27.24 -20.32
C LEU A 784 5.80 -26.94 -20.03
N GLN A 785 6.37 -26.21 -20.98
CA GLN A 785 7.76 -25.76 -20.95
C GLN A 785 7.79 -24.23 -20.83
#